data_c07da9ab2a414be5d184c9a8380ca820
#
_entry.id   c07da9ab2a414be5d184c9a8380ca820
#
_cell.length_a   1.000
_cell.length_b   1.000
_cell.length_c   1.000
_cell.angle_alpha   90.00
_cell.angle_beta   90.00
_cell.angle_gamma   90.00
#
_symmetry.space_group_name_H-M   'P 1'
#
loop_
_entity.id
_entity.type
_entity.pdbx_description
1 polymer ?
#
loop_
_entity_poly.entity_id
_entity_poly.type
_entity_poly.pdbx_seq_one_letter_code
_entity_poly.pdbx_strand_id
1 'polypeptide(L)'
;MSARFNIKAAEPEAVACLQRELHMPHFIAATLVSRGIDTPEAANRFLTPSLERDWRDPYIIPGLSEAADALEAAIRRGDHILVFGDFDLDGISATTVMTRGLREFGAHVTPFIPRRFEEGYAITPAAIERLSQVEPDFLVTVDCGIACKAEVRLLQERGIEVAVTDHHEPSDLVPEGVPVADPKRDPACPSAILAGVGVALKMVQALGGRFGKPHLWRQYTDFATLGTIADLMPMRDENRALVADGLRRINQAPRPCIAALLDTSGASGKQVTATNLSFSIIPRLNAAGRMGDAQLALDLLLTDDFEQANQQAQRLEGVNDQRRAIEAELSEIAKAQAAETYKGQRALVVAGEGWHEGVKGIVASRLVNTYGVPCLLFTIDGDEARGSGRSVGQVNLFKAVESCSDLLLRFGGHEAAVGVTLPTEKLPEFERRLCEYMDALPEGAFHPLITIDACVNLDELTLRNVAQLDALAPFGQEHPVPVYLARDVTLLHSRAVGAERNHFSCSLSNGRTTVAGIMFHCNDIEALMKTDSVVNAAFEVQIDEWKNRRSVKAMLKSLSPARTCVALEACLNPENLSFVSDLYATRDEELCADAPHDPEAIEEYENELEVNRAHWEAMARQDPQRLREHIVRAIIGDGQLHQAQRDILDNLAEGKSVLGVMVTGRGKSLTFQVHATLRALAAREASLFVYPLRALIADQAFHLREALAPFGITVVTLTGESTVDERRQAFAGLADGSVDIALTTPEFLAWHADSFAYTGRVKFVVVDEAHHVGLARAGQREAYAT
;
A
#
# COMPACT_ATOMS: atom_id res chain seq x y z
N MET A 1 4.21 -7.65 15.59
CA MET A 1 4.02 -6.20 15.33
C MET A 1 2.57 -5.98 14.92
N SER A 2 1.83 -5.10 15.57
CA SER A 2 0.47 -4.75 15.14
C SER A 2 0.58 -3.91 13.86
N ALA A 3 0.16 -4.47 12.73
CA ALA A 3 0.06 -3.72 11.49
C ALA A 3 -1.02 -2.64 11.63
N ARG A 4 -0.78 -1.46 11.07
CA ARG A 4 -1.79 -0.42 10.93
C ARG A 4 -2.67 -0.72 9.72
N PHE A 5 -3.97 -0.56 9.86
CA PHE A 5 -4.91 -0.70 8.76
C PHE A 5 -5.29 0.68 8.20
N ASN A 6 -5.18 0.81 6.89
CA ASN A 6 -5.74 1.93 6.15
C ASN A 6 -6.95 1.42 5.37
N ILE A 7 -8.16 1.70 5.84
CA ILE A 7 -9.37 1.29 5.15
C ILE A 7 -9.73 2.38 4.14
N LYS A 8 -9.67 2.03 2.86
CA LYS A 8 -10.11 2.94 1.79
C LYS A 8 -11.60 3.16 1.86
N ALA A 9 -12.01 4.40 1.75
CA ALA A 9 -13.42 4.75 1.65
C ALA A 9 -13.99 4.28 0.31
N ALA A 10 -15.18 3.68 0.34
CA ALA A 10 -15.93 3.33 -0.85
C ALA A 10 -17.33 3.96 -0.71
N GLU A 11 -17.71 4.83 -1.66
CA GLU A 11 -18.98 5.53 -1.63
C GLU A 11 -20.13 4.52 -1.76
N PRO A 12 -21.06 4.42 -0.77
CA PRO A 12 -22.07 3.36 -0.74
C PRO A 12 -22.99 3.37 -1.95
N GLU A 13 -23.33 4.54 -2.48
CA GLU A 13 -24.20 4.67 -3.67
C GLU A 13 -23.52 4.14 -4.92
N ALA A 14 -22.23 4.43 -5.12
CA ALA A 14 -21.45 3.90 -6.22
C ALA A 14 -21.30 2.37 -6.11
N VAL A 15 -21.04 1.84 -4.91
CA VAL A 15 -20.97 0.39 -4.66
C VAL A 15 -22.30 -0.27 -5.03
N ALA A 16 -23.43 0.26 -4.55
CA ALA A 16 -24.76 -0.27 -4.86
C ALA A 16 -25.08 -0.18 -6.37
N CYS A 17 -24.62 0.87 -7.04
CA CYS A 17 -24.77 1.02 -8.50
C CYS A 17 -24.01 -0.10 -9.24
N LEU A 18 -22.73 -0.29 -8.95
CA LEU A 18 -21.93 -1.34 -9.59
C LEU A 18 -22.47 -2.74 -9.31
N GLN A 19 -22.92 -3.02 -8.09
CA GLN A 19 -23.56 -4.30 -7.75
C GLN A 19 -24.79 -4.58 -8.64
N ARG A 20 -25.64 -3.58 -8.79
CA ARG A 20 -26.89 -3.73 -9.56
C ARG A 20 -26.65 -3.85 -11.06
N GLU A 21 -25.83 -2.96 -11.63
CA GLU A 21 -25.61 -2.88 -13.08
C GLU A 21 -24.70 -4.00 -13.61
N LEU A 22 -23.71 -4.44 -12.81
CA LEU A 22 -22.72 -5.44 -13.23
C LEU A 22 -22.92 -6.81 -12.55
N HIS A 23 -23.95 -6.95 -11.70
CA HIS A 23 -24.29 -8.20 -11.02
C HIS A 23 -23.13 -8.82 -10.24
N MET A 24 -22.28 -7.99 -9.62
CA MET A 24 -21.12 -8.45 -8.88
C MET A 24 -21.33 -8.45 -7.36
N PRO A 25 -20.58 -9.26 -6.59
CA PRO A 25 -20.60 -9.26 -5.13
C PRO A 25 -20.22 -7.89 -4.55
N HIS A 26 -20.76 -7.58 -3.36
CA HIS A 26 -20.49 -6.33 -2.65
C HIS A 26 -19.00 -6.03 -2.49
N PHE A 27 -18.21 -6.99 -1.99
CA PHE A 27 -16.79 -6.77 -1.73
C PHE A 27 -15.97 -6.50 -3.01
N ILE A 28 -16.39 -7.00 -4.18
CA ILE A 28 -15.76 -6.69 -5.47
C ILE A 28 -16.12 -5.28 -5.94
N ALA A 29 -17.41 -4.90 -5.84
CA ALA A 29 -17.85 -3.55 -6.16
C ALA A 29 -17.18 -2.52 -5.24
N ALA A 30 -17.10 -2.80 -3.93
CA ALA A 30 -16.41 -1.96 -2.97
C ALA A 30 -14.90 -1.82 -3.27
N THR A 31 -14.25 -2.91 -3.71
CA THR A 31 -12.85 -2.87 -4.17
C THR A 31 -12.66 -1.94 -5.36
N LEU A 32 -13.53 -1.99 -6.37
CA LEU A 32 -13.44 -1.10 -7.53
C LEU A 32 -13.62 0.36 -7.11
N VAL A 33 -14.66 0.66 -6.34
CA VAL A 33 -14.95 2.03 -5.87
C VAL A 33 -13.82 2.56 -4.99
N SER A 34 -13.28 1.77 -4.06
CA SER A 34 -12.16 2.15 -3.21
C SER A 34 -10.85 2.42 -3.98
N ARG A 35 -10.77 1.95 -5.22
CA ARG A 35 -9.68 2.19 -6.17
C ARG A 35 -9.98 3.29 -7.18
N GLY A 36 -11.08 4.05 -6.99
CA GLY A 36 -11.47 5.16 -7.85
C GLY A 36 -12.20 4.75 -9.14
N ILE A 37 -12.73 3.52 -9.20
CA ILE A 37 -13.51 3.00 -10.32
C ILE A 37 -14.97 2.93 -9.87
N ASP A 38 -15.70 4.04 -9.98
CA ASP A 38 -16.98 4.28 -9.33
C ASP A 38 -18.19 4.28 -10.29
N THR A 39 -17.94 4.22 -11.61
CA THR A 39 -19.01 4.14 -12.63
C THR A 39 -19.04 2.79 -13.34
N PRO A 40 -20.21 2.32 -13.81
CA PRO A 40 -20.34 1.07 -14.58
C PRO A 40 -19.49 1.06 -15.85
N GLU A 41 -19.36 2.20 -16.53
CA GLU A 41 -18.56 2.33 -17.76
C GLU A 41 -17.06 2.17 -17.45
N ALA A 42 -16.57 2.84 -16.42
CA ALA A 42 -15.18 2.72 -15.97
C ALA A 42 -14.87 1.29 -15.48
N ALA A 43 -15.80 0.68 -14.74
CA ALA A 43 -15.68 -0.69 -14.25
C ALA A 43 -15.65 -1.70 -15.42
N ASN A 44 -16.56 -1.58 -16.40
CA ASN A 44 -16.54 -2.43 -17.59
C ASN A 44 -15.24 -2.29 -18.37
N ARG A 45 -14.76 -1.05 -18.56
CA ARG A 45 -13.48 -0.80 -19.23
C ARG A 45 -12.31 -1.46 -18.49
N PHE A 46 -12.29 -1.34 -17.19
CA PHE A 46 -11.26 -1.92 -16.33
C PHE A 46 -11.27 -3.45 -16.33
N LEU A 47 -12.46 -4.07 -16.25
CA LEU A 47 -12.66 -5.51 -16.21
C LEU A 47 -12.41 -6.19 -17.58
N THR A 48 -12.44 -5.43 -18.68
CA THR A 48 -12.22 -5.92 -20.05
C THR A 48 -11.06 -5.20 -20.72
N PRO A 49 -9.80 -5.33 -20.25
CA PRO A 49 -8.66 -4.66 -20.86
C PRO A 49 -8.49 -5.12 -22.32
N SER A 50 -8.18 -4.19 -23.23
CA SER A 50 -8.08 -4.44 -24.66
C SER A 50 -6.96 -3.63 -25.30
N LEU A 51 -6.06 -4.30 -26.03
CA LEU A 51 -5.01 -3.61 -26.79
C LEU A 51 -5.57 -2.70 -27.89
N GLU A 52 -6.73 -3.03 -28.47
CA GLU A 52 -7.36 -2.21 -29.50
C GLU A 52 -7.80 -0.85 -28.98
N ARG A 53 -8.24 -0.80 -27.73
CA ARG A 53 -8.79 0.40 -27.10
C ARG A 53 -7.77 1.12 -26.24
N ASP A 54 -6.95 0.37 -25.51
CA ASP A 54 -6.14 0.91 -24.40
C ASP A 54 -4.66 1.10 -24.76
N TRP A 55 -4.18 0.46 -25.87
CA TRP A 55 -2.81 0.64 -26.37
C TRP A 55 -2.73 1.87 -27.28
N ARG A 56 -1.94 2.85 -26.91
CA ARG A 56 -1.88 4.16 -27.56
C ARG A 56 -0.98 4.14 -28.80
N ASP A 57 -1.12 5.20 -29.60
CA ASP A 57 -0.24 5.43 -30.75
C ASP A 57 1.24 5.53 -30.31
N PRO A 58 2.19 4.85 -30.95
CA PRO A 58 3.61 4.92 -30.59
C PRO A 58 4.19 6.32 -30.68
N TYR A 59 3.72 7.13 -31.62
CA TYR A 59 4.26 8.48 -31.89
C TYR A 59 3.94 9.54 -30.83
N ILE A 60 3.18 9.18 -29.79
CA ILE A 60 3.01 10.07 -28.61
C ILE A 60 4.25 10.08 -27.71
N ILE A 61 5.17 9.12 -27.88
CA ILE A 61 6.43 9.07 -27.12
C ILE A 61 7.41 10.05 -27.75
N PRO A 62 7.91 11.05 -26.99
CA PRO A 62 8.89 12.00 -27.48
C PRO A 62 10.12 11.34 -28.11
N GLY A 63 10.50 11.74 -29.31
CA GLY A 63 11.68 11.24 -30.02
C GLY A 63 11.51 9.88 -30.71
N LEU A 64 10.34 9.22 -30.57
CA LEU A 64 10.13 7.88 -31.15
C LEU A 64 10.02 7.95 -32.67
N SER A 65 9.44 9.01 -33.24
CA SER A 65 9.36 9.20 -34.67
C SER A 65 10.76 9.30 -35.29
N GLU A 66 11.59 10.14 -34.72
CA GLU A 66 12.98 10.39 -35.17
C GLU A 66 13.84 9.13 -35.03
N ALA A 67 13.68 8.39 -33.94
CA ALA A 67 14.38 7.12 -33.74
C ALA A 67 13.92 6.04 -34.74
N ALA A 68 12.62 6.01 -35.06
CA ALA A 68 12.07 5.12 -36.09
C ALA A 68 12.54 5.51 -37.50
N ASP A 69 12.69 6.82 -37.80
CA ASP A 69 13.24 7.30 -39.07
C ASP A 69 14.69 6.86 -39.25
N ALA A 70 15.51 6.99 -38.20
CA ALA A 70 16.90 6.57 -38.19
C ALA A 70 17.06 5.06 -38.38
N LEU A 71 16.27 4.27 -37.63
CA LEU A 71 16.26 2.80 -37.76
C LEU A 71 15.76 2.34 -39.12
N GLU A 72 14.70 2.93 -39.67
CA GLU A 72 14.23 2.63 -41.02
C GLU A 72 15.30 2.88 -42.05
N ALA A 73 16.02 4.03 -41.95
CA ALA A 73 17.09 4.37 -42.85
C ALA A 73 18.26 3.36 -42.78
N ALA A 74 18.68 2.97 -41.56
CA ALA A 74 19.70 1.97 -41.34
C ALA A 74 19.33 0.60 -41.93
N ILE A 75 18.07 0.14 -41.70
CA ILE A 75 17.55 -1.11 -42.28
C ILE A 75 17.59 -1.07 -43.81
N ARG A 76 17.13 0.04 -44.42
CA ARG A 76 17.10 0.21 -45.88
C ARG A 76 18.50 0.32 -46.51
N ARG A 77 19.48 0.80 -45.77
CA ARG A 77 20.90 0.81 -46.19
C ARG A 77 21.53 -0.59 -46.12
N GLY A 78 20.95 -1.50 -45.31
CA GLY A 78 21.51 -2.81 -45.00
C GLY A 78 22.57 -2.78 -43.93
N ASP A 79 22.56 -1.76 -43.07
CA ASP A 79 23.52 -1.57 -41.98
C ASP A 79 23.48 -2.73 -40.98
N HIS A 80 24.66 -3.01 -40.37
CA HIS A 80 24.76 -3.90 -39.26
C HIS A 80 24.26 -3.18 -37.97
N ILE A 81 23.08 -3.55 -37.51
CA ILE A 81 22.40 -2.94 -36.33
C ILE A 81 22.73 -3.74 -35.07
N LEU A 82 23.30 -3.07 -34.06
CA LEU A 82 23.51 -3.64 -32.75
C LEU A 82 22.39 -3.18 -31.82
N VAL A 83 21.67 -4.14 -31.21
CA VAL A 83 20.65 -3.87 -30.19
C VAL A 83 21.30 -4.03 -28.83
N PHE A 84 21.53 -2.93 -28.15
CA PHE A 84 22.17 -2.87 -26.83
C PHE A 84 21.12 -2.75 -25.73
N GLY A 85 20.97 -3.78 -24.88
CA GLY A 85 20.03 -3.77 -23.75
C GLY A 85 20.71 -3.84 -22.39
N ASP A 86 19.92 -3.73 -21.32
CA ASP A 86 20.41 -3.96 -19.95
C ASP A 86 20.40 -5.46 -19.60
N PHE A 87 21.10 -5.80 -18.51
CA PHE A 87 21.29 -7.19 -18.04
C PHE A 87 20.15 -7.71 -17.15
N ASP A 88 19.19 -6.91 -16.81
CA ASP A 88 17.98 -7.36 -16.08
C ASP A 88 16.90 -7.87 -17.06
N LEU A 89 15.80 -8.37 -16.53
CA LEU A 89 14.79 -9.00 -17.38
C LEU A 89 14.00 -8.01 -18.23
N ASP A 90 13.88 -6.73 -17.85
CA ASP A 90 13.28 -5.74 -18.74
C ASP A 90 14.18 -5.48 -19.95
N GLY A 91 15.47 -5.22 -19.73
CA GLY A 91 16.46 -5.06 -20.80
C GLY A 91 16.60 -6.28 -21.69
N ILE A 92 16.64 -7.50 -21.11
CA ILE A 92 16.69 -8.76 -21.87
C ILE A 92 15.41 -8.92 -22.72
N SER A 93 14.22 -8.64 -22.17
CA SER A 93 12.97 -8.71 -22.90
C SER A 93 12.86 -7.65 -23.99
N ALA A 94 13.31 -6.42 -23.72
CA ALA A 94 13.38 -5.33 -24.68
C ALA A 94 14.34 -5.66 -25.83
N THR A 95 15.50 -6.21 -25.53
CA THR A 95 16.47 -6.70 -26.52
C THR A 95 15.88 -7.80 -27.38
N THR A 96 15.15 -8.74 -26.78
CA THR A 96 14.47 -9.82 -27.48
C THR A 96 13.42 -9.28 -28.44
N VAL A 97 12.54 -8.38 -27.97
CA VAL A 97 11.46 -7.78 -28.80
C VAL A 97 12.04 -6.97 -29.96
N MET A 98 13.02 -6.11 -29.69
CA MET A 98 13.68 -5.29 -30.70
C MET A 98 14.39 -6.15 -31.74
N THR A 99 15.21 -7.11 -31.32
CA THR A 99 15.96 -8.02 -32.19
C THR A 99 15.03 -8.82 -33.10
N ARG A 100 13.98 -9.42 -32.54
CA ARG A 100 12.99 -10.18 -33.33
C ARG A 100 12.23 -9.29 -34.30
N GLY A 101 11.79 -8.11 -33.84
CA GLY A 101 11.07 -7.14 -34.68
C GLY A 101 11.92 -6.69 -35.85
N LEU A 102 13.17 -6.28 -35.63
CA LEU A 102 14.09 -5.82 -36.68
C LEU A 102 14.42 -6.92 -37.69
N ARG A 103 14.65 -8.16 -37.23
CA ARG A 103 14.84 -9.31 -38.13
C ARG A 103 13.65 -9.56 -39.05
N GLU A 104 12.43 -9.39 -38.56
CA GLU A 104 11.21 -9.49 -39.37
C GLU A 104 11.13 -8.40 -40.47
N PHE A 105 11.78 -7.26 -40.29
CA PHE A 105 11.90 -6.19 -41.28
C PHE A 105 13.10 -6.38 -42.24
N GLY A 106 13.83 -7.48 -42.07
CA GLY A 106 14.97 -7.84 -42.93
C GLY A 106 16.28 -7.20 -42.52
N ALA A 107 16.38 -6.67 -41.30
CA ALA A 107 17.61 -6.08 -40.79
C ALA A 107 18.69 -7.12 -40.44
N HIS A 108 19.96 -6.75 -40.65
CA HIS A 108 21.10 -7.49 -40.12
C HIS A 108 21.33 -7.05 -38.66
N VAL A 109 20.99 -7.91 -37.68
CA VAL A 109 20.89 -7.54 -36.27
C VAL A 109 21.71 -8.45 -35.37
N THR A 110 22.52 -7.84 -34.51
CA THR A 110 23.22 -8.51 -33.40
C THR A 110 22.73 -7.98 -32.07
N PRO A 111 22.14 -8.83 -31.19
CA PRO A 111 21.80 -8.43 -29.83
C PRO A 111 23.04 -8.39 -28.94
N PHE A 112 23.06 -7.47 -27.97
CA PHE A 112 24.19 -7.27 -27.07
C PHE A 112 23.69 -6.91 -25.67
N ILE A 113 24.14 -7.67 -24.65
CA ILE A 113 23.91 -7.39 -23.25
C ILE A 113 25.25 -7.17 -22.55
N PRO A 114 25.42 -6.11 -21.75
CA PRO A 114 26.65 -5.86 -21.01
C PRO A 114 26.84 -6.89 -19.88
N ARG A 115 28.08 -7.16 -19.53
CA ARG A 115 28.46 -8.05 -18.43
C ARG A 115 28.44 -7.27 -17.11
N ARG A 116 27.45 -7.56 -16.27
CA ARG A 116 27.14 -6.82 -15.04
C ARG A 116 28.36 -6.51 -14.17
N PHE A 117 29.24 -7.48 -13.95
CA PHE A 117 30.37 -7.33 -13.02
C PHE A 117 31.64 -6.82 -13.68
N GLU A 118 31.82 -7.04 -15.00
CA GLU A 118 33.00 -6.64 -15.76
C GLU A 118 32.82 -5.26 -16.41
N GLU A 119 31.61 -4.99 -16.93
CA GLU A 119 31.32 -3.82 -17.75
C GLU A 119 30.39 -2.81 -17.03
N GLY A 120 29.58 -3.26 -16.05
CA GLY A 120 28.69 -2.41 -15.28
C GLY A 120 27.33 -2.23 -15.94
N TYR A 121 26.62 -1.16 -15.54
CA TYR A 121 25.29 -0.81 -16.00
C TYR A 121 25.35 0.15 -17.20
N ALA A 122 24.45 -0.03 -18.17
CA ALA A 122 24.30 0.76 -19.39
C ALA A 122 25.54 0.79 -20.28
N ILE A 123 25.68 1.80 -21.15
CA ILE A 123 26.84 1.94 -22.03
C ILE A 123 28.01 2.44 -21.20
N THR A 124 29.08 1.67 -21.13
CA THR A 124 30.31 2.06 -20.44
C THR A 124 31.52 1.98 -21.40
N PRO A 125 32.67 2.59 -21.09
CA PRO A 125 33.87 2.43 -21.91
C PRO A 125 34.25 0.97 -22.11
N ALA A 126 34.11 0.11 -21.09
CA ALA A 126 34.40 -1.31 -21.20
C ALA A 126 33.44 -2.03 -22.16
N ALA A 127 32.13 -1.70 -22.10
CA ALA A 127 31.17 -2.23 -23.05
C ALA A 127 31.42 -1.74 -24.48
N ILE A 128 31.84 -0.46 -24.66
CA ILE A 128 32.22 0.09 -25.98
C ILE A 128 33.40 -0.66 -26.59
N GLU A 129 34.40 -1.03 -25.81
CA GLU A 129 35.53 -1.82 -26.33
C GLU A 129 35.10 -3.20 -26.83
N ARG A 130 34.17 -3.87 -26.11
CA ARG A 130 33.67 -5.19 -26.53
C ARG A 130 32.72 -5.09 -27.75
N LEU A 131 31.82 -4.14 -27.76
CA LEU A 131 30.87 -3.96 -28.88
C LEU A 131 31.61 -3.53 -30.18
N SER A 132 32.74 -2.83 -30.08
CA SER A 132 33.55 -2.42 -31.25
C SER A 132 34.11 -3.61 -31.99
N GLN A 133 34.28 -4.81 -31.36
CA GLN A 133 34.68 -6.04 -32.01
C GLN A 133 33.60 -6.62 -32.95
N VAL A 134 32.34 -6.16 -32.79
CA VAL A 134 31.21 -6.56 -33.66
C VAL A 134 31.12 -5.68 -34.90
N GLU A 135 31.82 -4.55 -34.92
CA GLU A 135 31.82 -3.55 -36.02
C GLU A 135 30.43 -3.14 -36.49
N PRO A 136 29.55 -2.64 -35.58
CA PRO A 136 28.24 -2.18 -35.98
C PRO A 136 28.26 -0.84 -36.69
N ASP A 137 27.42 -0.67 -37.71
CA ASP A 137 27.18 0.63 -38.36
C ASP A 137 26.22 1.48 -37.57
N PHE A 138 25.24 0.84 -36.89
CA PHE A 138 24.19 1.47 -36.13
C PHE A 138 24.00 0.79 -34.78
N LEU A 139 23.81 1.56 -33.71
CA LEU A 139 23.48 1.08 -32.37
C LEU A 139 22.14 1.62 -31.93
N VAL A 140 21.22 0.73 -31.53
CA VAL A 140 20.00 1.13 -30.83
C VAL A 140 20.04 0.60 -29.39
N THR A 141 19.86 1.51 -28.42
CA THR A 141 19.70 1.07 -27.02
C THR A 141 18.27 0.71 -26.73
N VAL A 142 18.04 -0.21 -25.81
CA VAL A 142 16.75 -0.54 -25.25
C VAL A 142 16.87 -0.66 -23.73
N ASP A 143 15.97 0.01 -23.00
CA ASP A 143 15.96 0.00 -21.53
C ASP A 143 17.23 0.59 -20.89
N CYS A 144 17.95 1.40 -21.60
CA CYS A 144 19.12 2.13 -21.10
C CYS A 144 19.53 3.23 -22.09
N GLY A 145 20.44 4.10 -21.67
CA GLY A 145 21.07 5.07 -22.55
C GLY A 145 20.66 6.51 -22.34
N ILE A 146 19.56 6.81 -21.65
CA ILE A 146 19.08 8.17 -21.39
C ILE A 146 20.11 9.05 -20.64
N ALA A 147 20.98 8.43 -19.87
CA ALA A 147 22.02 9.12 -19.08
C ALA A 147 23.46 8.88 -19.63
N CYS A 148 23.61 8.47 -20.90
CA CYS A 148 24.87 8.07 -21.49
C CYS A 148 25.42 9.12 -22.49
N LYS A 149 25.32 10.41 -22.19
CA LYS A 149 25.75 11.51 -23.10
C LYS A 149 27.19 11.40 -23.55
N ALA A 150 28.13 11.10 -22.66
CA ALA A 150 29.54 10.98 -22.96
C ALA A 150 29.84 9.73 -23.80
N GLU A 151 29.24 8.61 -23.47
CA GLU A 151 29.44 7.32 -24.13
C GLU A 151 28.83 7.31 -25.55
N VAL A 152 27.65 7.90 -25.72
CA VAL A 152 27.04 8.08 -27.05
C VAL A 152 27.92 8.95 -27.93
N ARG A 153 28.51 10.01 -27.38
CA ARG A 153 29.46 10.81 -28.13
C ARG A 153 30.71 10.02 -28.59
N LEU A 154 31.23 9.17 -27.69
CA LEU A 154 32.36 8.28 -28.05
C LEU A 154 31.99 7.32 -29.18
N LEU A 155 30.77 6.81 -29.22
CA LEU A 155 30.28 5.95 -30.31
C LEU A 155 30.20 6.72 -31.63
N GLN A 156 29.64 7.95 -31.60
CA GLN A 156 29.59 8.83 -32.78
C GLN A 156 30.98 9.18 -33.31
N GLU A 157 31.95 9.45 -32.42
CA GLU A 157 33.34 9.69 -32.79
C GLU A 157 34.03 8.46 -33.46
N ARG A 158 33.52 7.25 -33.20
CA ARG A 158 33.91 5.99 -33.86
C ARG A 158 33.13 5.75 -35.18
N GLY A 159 32.25 6.64 -35.56
CA GLY A 159 31.44 6.52 -36.78
C GLY A 159 30.20 5.64 -36.67
N ILE A 160 29.79 5.26 -35.46
CA ILE A 160 28.57 4.49 -35.20
C ILE A 160 27.38 5.41 -35.05
N GLU A 161 26.38 5.25 -35.88
CA GLU A 161 25.10 5.95 -35.67
C GLU A 161 24.35 5.38 -34.44
N VAL A 162 23.73 6.26 -33.67
CA VAL A 162 23.07 5.85 -32.41
C VAL A 162 21.64 6.35 -32.37
N ALA A 163 20.71 5.51 -31.92
CA ALA A 163 19.39 5.87 -31.43
C ALA A 163 19.17 5.30 -30.01
N VAL A 164 18.61 6.11 -29.13
CA VAL A 164 18.32 5.70 -27.75
C VAL A 164 16.85 5.42 -27.60
N THR A 165 16.49 4.27 -27.03
CA THR A 165 15.14 4.00 -26.52
C THR A 165 15.22 3.60 -25.05
N ASP A 166 14.54 4.35 -24.18
CA ASP A 166 14.65 4.19 -22.73
C ASP A 166 13.32 4.56 -22.05
N HIS A 167 13.21 4.35 -20.75
CA HIS A 167 12.06 4.72 -19.92
C HIS A 167 12.47 5.26 -18.54
N HIS A 168 13.77 5.40 -18.29
CA HIS A 168 14.30 5.95 -17.04
C HIS A 168 14.13 7.48 -16.97
N GLU A 169 14.25 8.04 -15.76
CA GLU A 169 14.15 9.49 -15.56
C GLU A 169 15.28 10.23 -16.30
N PRO A 170 14.95 11.20 -17.16
CA PRO A 170 15.96 12.01 -17.84
C PRO A 170 16.71 12.90 -16.84
N SER A 171 18.00 13.13 -17.12
CA SER A 171 18.88 14.00 -16.35
C SER A 171 19.62 14.97 -17.29
N ASP A 172 20.56 15.74 -16.78
CA ASP A 172 21.44 16.59 -17.58
C ASP A 172 22.41 15.79 -18.50
N LEU A 173 22.39 14.45 -18.37
CA LEU A 173 23.23 13.52 -19.13
C LEU A 173 22.50 12.92 -20.35
N VAL A 174 21.35 13.45 -20.74
CA VAL A 174 20.66 13.02 -21.97
C VAL A 174 21.55 13.21 -23.19
N PRO A 175 21.72 12.18 -24.06
CA PRO A 175 22.51 12.29 -25.29
C PRO A 175 22.01 13.39 -26.23
N GLU A 176 22.93 14.10 -26.87
CA GLU A 176 22.64 15.16 -27.82
C GLU A 176 23.03 14.74 -29.24
N GLY A 177 22.34 15.30 -30.24
CA GLY A 177 22.63 15.05 -31.66
C GLY A 177 22.27 13.63 -32.16
N VAL A 178 21.54 12.87 -31.37
CA VAL A 178 20.97 11.55 -31.70
C VAL A 178 19.48 11.51 -31.35
N PRO A 179 18.67 10.68 -32.04
CA PRO A 179 17.30 10.42 -31.63
C PRO A 179 17.23 9.76 -30.24
N VAL A 180 16.39 10.29 -29.36
CA VAL A 180 16.16 9.76 -28.01
C VAL A 180 14.64 9.58 -27.81
N ALA A 181 14.19 8.35 -27.84
CA ALA A 181 12.80 7.97 -27.60
C ALA A 181 12.63 7.56 -26.14
N ASP A 182 12.00 8.43 -25.35
CA ASP A 182 11.71 8.17 -23.95
C ASP A 182 10.43 8.90 -23.53
N PRO A 183 9.43 8.18 -22.99
CA PRO A 183 8.16 8.77 -22.61
C PRO A 183 8.26 9.77 -21.45
N LYS A 184 9.27 9.66 -20.57
CA LYS A 184 9.46 10.57 -19.42
C LYS A 184 10.13 11.88 -19.77
N ARG A 185 10.54 12.09 -21.02
CA ARG A 185 11.00 13.39 -21.52
C ARG A 185 9.89 14.44 -21.64
N ASP A 186 8.64 13.97 -21.65
CA ASP A 186 7.46 14.82 -21.52
C ASP A 186 6.63 14.36 -20.31
N PRO A 187 6.54 15.15 -19.24
CA PRO A 187 5.73 14.80 -18.07
C PRO A 187 4.24 14.59 -18.38
N ALA A 188 3.74 15.10 -19.51
CA ALA A 188 2.38 14.92 -19.97
C ALA A 188 2.18 13.63 -20.80
N CYS A 189 3.25 12.91 -21.12
CA CYS A 189 3.16 11.69 -21.90
C CYS A 189 2.44 10.57 -21.13
N PRO A 190 1.26 10.11 -21.57
CA PRO A 190 0.51 9.10 -20.84
C PRO A 190 1.16 7.71 -20.90
N SER A 191 2.15 7.50 -21.78
CA SER A 191 2.93 6.27 -21.87
C SER A 191 4.17 6.24 -20.95
N ALA A 192 4.35 7.24 -20.07
CA ALA A 192 5.44 7.28 -19.09
C ALA A 192 5.40 6.10 -18.07
N ILE A 193 4.32 5.35 -18.06
CA ILE A 193 4.16 4.13 -17.25
C ILE A 193 4.76 2.87 -17.90
N LEU A 194 5.22 2.93 -19.13
CA LEU A 194 5.78 1.76 -19.83
C LEU A 194 7.18 1.42 -19.30
N ALA A 195 7.48 0.11 -19.25
CA ALA A 195 8.82 -0.43 -19.09
C ALA A 195 9.66 -0.23 -20.37
N GLY A 196 10.95 -0.45 -20.30
CA GLY A 196 11.84 -0.40 -21.47
C GLY A 196 11.39 -1.34 -22.59
N VAL A 197 10.92 -2.54 -22.26
CA VAL A 197 10.32 -3.47 -23.24
C VAL A 197 9.05 -2.91 -23.87
N GLY A 198 8.26 -2.13 -23.13
CA GLY A 198 7.07 -1.45 -23.65
C GLY A 198 7.43 -0.40 -24.71
N VAL A 199 8.49 0.37 -24.46
CA VAL A 199 9.04 1.34 -25.42
C VAL A 199 9.59 0.62 -26.67
N ALA A 200 10.35 -0.46 -26.48
CA ALA A 200 10.81 -1.30 -27.60
C ALA A 200 9.65 -1.88 -28.42
N LEU A 201 8.57 -2.28 -27.78
CA LEU A 201 7.36 -2.77 -28.47
C LEU A 201 6.67 -1.67 -29.27
N LYS A 202 6.63 -0.41 -28.76
CA LYS A 202 6.16 0.77 -29.51
C LYS A 202 7.03 1.06 -30.72
N MET A 203 8.35 0.91 -30.61
CA MET A 203 9.27 1.05 -31.72
C MET A 203 9.00 0.00 -32.81
N VAL A 204 8.82 -1.26 -32.43
CA VAL A 204 8.46 -2.34 -33.38
C VAL A 204 7.09 -2.07 -34.03
N GLN A 205 6.13 -1.50 -33.32
CA GLN A 205 4.84 -1.07 -33.85
C GLN A 205 5.01 0.03 -34.90
N ALA A 206 5.79 1.07 -34.61
CA ALA A 206 6.04 2.18 -35.53
C ALA A 206 6.71 1.70 -36.83
N LEU A 207 7.76 0.91 -36.69
CA LEU A 207 8.46 0.31 -37.85
C LEU A 207 7.55 -0.65 -38.63
N GLY A 208 6.73 -1.44 -37.94
CA GLY A 208 5.78 -2.34 -38.56
C GLY A 208 4.82 -1.66 -39.53
N GLY A 209 4.34 -0.45 -39.18
CA GLY A 209 3.55 0.39 -40.11
C GLY A 209 4.30 0.77 -41.38
N ARG A 210 5.60 1.05 -41.28
CA ARG A 210 6.49 1.47 -42.36
C ARG A 210 6.94 0.31 -43.29
N PHE A 211 7.05 -0.89 -42.70
CA PHE A 211 7.44 -2.13 -43.44
C PHE A 211 6.26 -3.02 -43.84
N GLY A 212 5.02 -2.53 -43.78
CA GLY A 212 3.83 -3.28 -44.21
C GLY A 212 3.40 -4.42 -43.27
N LYS A 213 3.90 -4.43 -42.06
CA LYS A 213 3.58 -5.40 -41.00
C LYS A 213 2.97 -4.72 -39.74
N PRO A 214 1.85 -3.96 -39.85
CA PRO A 214 1.36 -3.07 -38.77
C PRO A 214 0.92 -3.79 -37.49
N HIS A 215 0.72 -5.11 -37.56
CA HIS A 215 0.29 -5.92 -36.39
C HIS A 215 1.38 -6.84 -35.86
N LEU A 216 2.60 -6.78 -36.38
CA LEU A 216 3.70 -7.66 -35.98
C LEU A 216 3.99 -7.58 -34.47
N TRP A 217 4.03 -6.37 -33.90
CA TRP A 217 4.31 -6.10 -32.51
C TRP A 217 3.43 -6.91 -31.53
N ARG A 218 2.19 -7.21 -31.93
CA ARG A 218 1.26 -8.00 -31.10
C ARG A 218 1.78 -9.41 -30.80
N GLN A 219 2.64 -9.94 -31.65
CA GLN A 219 3.21 -11.28 -31.43
C GLN A 219 4.19 -11.32 -30.25
N TYR A 220 4.64 -10.18 -29.77
CA TYR A 220 5.67 -10.06 -28.71
C TYR A 220 5.12 -9.56 -27.37
N THR A 221 3.80 -9.52 -27.21
CA THR A 221 3.18 -9.08 -25.95
C THR A 221 3.49 -10.02 -24.77
N ASP A 222 3.78 -11.28 -25.02
CA ASP A 222 4.25 -12.26 -24.04
C ASP A 222 5.62 -11.86 -23.45
N PHE A 223 6.59 -11.49 -24.28
CA PHE A 223 7.88 -11.00 -23.83
C PHE A 223 7.75 -9.66 -23.12
N ALA A 224 6.95 -8.76 -23.69
CA ALA A 224 6.69 -7.45 -23.06
C ALA A 224 6.02 -7.60 -21.68
N THR A 225 5.20 -8.62 -21.49
CA THR A 225 4.60 -8.96 -20.19
C THR A 225 5.67 -9.35 -19.17
N LEU A 226 6.70 -10.13 -19.57
CA LEU A 226 7.78 -10.53 -18.66
C LEU A 226 8.57 -9.32 -18.14
N GLY A 227 9.02 -8.43 -19.04
CA GLY A 227 9.75 -7.21 -18.65
C GLY A 227 8.89 -6.25 -17.81
N THR A 228 7.66 -5.96 -18.26
CA THR A 228 6.73 -5.05 -17.54
C THR A 228 6.47 -5.51 -16.09
N ILE A 229 6.30 -6.83 -15.86
CA ILE A 229 6.10 -7.38 -14.52
C ILE A 229 7.41 -7.38 -13.73
N ALA A 230 8.54 -7.68 -14.38
CA ALA A 230 9.85 -7.75 -13.73
C ALA A 230 10.32 -6.40 -13.20
N ASP A 231 10.06 -5.33 -13.96
CA ASP A 231 10.40 -3.95 -13.61
C ASP A 231 9.35 -3.27 -12.70
N LEU A 232 8.37 -4.04 -12.22
CA LEU A 232 7.34 -3.58 -11.29
C LEU A 232 6.57 -2.34 -11.79
N MET A 233 6.31 -2.26 -13.10
CA MET A 233 5.59 -1.14 -13.67
C MET A 233 4.11 -1.10 -13.25
N PRO A 234 3.49 0.10 -13.18
CA PRO A 234 2.10 0.27 -12.78
C PRO A 234 1.13 -0.60 -13.61
N MET A 235 0.31 -1.43 -12.94
CA MET A 235 -0.62 -2.37 -13.60
C MET A 235 -1.94 -1.69 -13.96
N ARG A 236 -1.86 -0.58 -14.68
CA ARG A 236 -3.00 0.21 -15.15
C ARG A 236 -2.85 0.59 -16.63
N ASP A 237 -3.89 1.14 -17.21
CA ASP A 237 -3.91 1.65 -18.60
C ASP A 237 -3.27 0.68 -19.62
N GLU A 238 -2.25 1.15 -20.38
CA GLU A 238 -1.56 0.36 -21.40
C GLU A 238 -0.93 -0.91 -20.84
N ASN A 239 -0.29 -0.84 -19.67
CA ASN A 239 0.37 -1.99 -19.06
C ASN A 239 -0.62 -3.09 -18.69
N ARG A 240 -1.80 -2.71 -18.17
CA ARG A 240 -2.85 -3.68 -17.86
C ARG A 240 -3.34 -4.41 -19.11
N ALA A 241 -3.58 -3.69 -20.21
CA ALA A 241 -4.00 -4.27 -21.48
C ALA A 241 -2.91 -5.17 -22.09
N LEU A 242 -1.65 -4.72 -22.02
CA LEU A 242 -0.48 -5.45 -22.49
C LEU A 242 -0.30 -6.77 -21.72
N VAL A 243 -0.30 -6.71 -20.40
CA VAL A 243 -0.11 -7.89 -19.55
C VAL A 243 -1.29 -8.87 -19.65
N ALA A 244 -2.52 -8.37 -19.80
CA ALA A 244 -3.68 -9.23 -20.03
C ALA A 244 -3.57 -10.00 -21.37
N ASP A 245 -3.14 -9.34 -22.45
CA ASP A 245 -2.93 -10.00 -23.74
C ASP A 245 -1.78 -11.01 -23.70
N GLY A 246 -0.64 -10.64 -23.10
CA GLY A 246 0.51 -11.52 -22.98
C GLY A 246 0.23 -12.76 -22.13
N LEU A 247 -0.44 -12.60 -20.97
CA LEU A 247 -0.90 -13.73 -20.17
C LEU A 247 -1.86 -14.66 -20.94
N ARG A 248 -2.76 -14.08 -21.74
CA ARG A 248 -3.65 -14.86 -22.59
C ARG A 248 -2.85 -15.71 -23.60
N ARG A 249 -1.82 -15.12 -24.24
CA ARG A 249 -0.94 -15.85 -25.17
C ARG A 249 -0.15 -16.94 -24.47
N ILE A 250 0.45 -16.65 -23.32
CA ILE A 250 1.19 -17.62 -22.51
C ILE A 250 0.30 -18.81 -22.14
N ASN A 251 -0.97 -18.57 -21.80
CA ASN A 251 -1.90 -19.63 -21.41
C ASN A 251 -2.50 -20.42 -22.60
N GLN A 252 -2.65 -19.80 -23.77
CA GLN A 252 -3.29 -20.46 -24.92
C GLN A 252 -2.28 -21.17 -25.84
N ALA A 253 -1.15 -20.53 -26.12
CA ALA A 253 -0.14 -21.02 -27.04
C ALA A 253 1.24 -20.47 -26.68
N PRO A 254 1.87 -20.98 -25.60
CA PRO A 254 3.18 -20.49 -25.19
C PRO A 254 4.24 -20.80 -26.26
N ARG A 255 5.16 -19.86 -26.48
CA ARG A 255 6.33 -20.07 -27.33
C ARG A 255 7.19 -21.18 -26.75
N PRO A 256 8.06 -21.84 -27.56
CA PRO A 256 8.95 -22.89 -27.10
C PRO A 256 9.76 -22.49 -25.84
N CYS A 257 10.34 -21.28 -25.80
CA CYS A 257 11.11 -20.78 -24.67
C CYS A 257 10.25 -20.62 -23.39
N ILE A 258 9.03 -20.10 -23.52
CA ILE A 258 8.11 -19.95 -22.38
C ILE A 258 7.58 -21.30 -21.93
N ALA A 259 7.24 -22.20 -22.86
CA ALA A 259 6.81 -23.56 -22.54
C ALA A 259 7.89 -24.32 -21.76
N ALA A 260 9.15 -24.25 -22.19
CA ALA A 260 10.28 -24.85 -21.48
C ALA A 260 10.48 -24.30 -20.07
N LEU A 261 10.30 -22.98 -19.87
CA LEU A 261 10.35 -22.36 -18.55
C LEU A 261 9.19 -22.81 -17.65
N LEU A 262 7.97 -22.95 -18.21
CA LEU A 262 6.82 -23.45 -17.48
C LEU A 262 7.02 -24.91 -17.06
N ASP A 263 7.56 -25.75 -17.93
CA ASP A 263 7.89 -27.16 -17.62
C ASP A 263 8.94 -27.25 -16.50
N THR A 264 10.04 -26.54 -16.64
CA THR A 264 11.14 -26.53 -15.66
C THR A 264 10.67 -26.00 -14.29
N SER A 265 9.74 -25.04 -14.26
CA SER A 265 9.21 -24.48 -13.03
C SER A 265 8.09 -25.30 -12.39
N GLY A 266 7.60 -26.36 -13.04
CA GLY A 266 6.45 -27.16 -12.59
C GLY A 266 5.10 -26.43 -12.71
N ALA A 267 5.03 -25.40 -13.56
CA ALA A 267 3.81 -24.63 -13.84
C ALA A 267 3.06 -25.12 -15.09
N SER A 268 3.61 -26.09 -15.83
CA SER A 268 2.99 -26.65 -17.03
C SER A 268 1.59 -27.21 -16.75
N GLY A 269 0.66 -26.95 -17.67
CA GLY A 269 -0.73 -27.38 -17.54
C GLY A 269 -1.57 -26.65 -16.50
N LYS A 270 -1.03 -25.63 -15.82
CA LYS A 270 -1.77 -24.76 -14.91
C LYS A 270 -2.00 -23.39 -15.55
N GLN A 271 -3.05 -22.70 -15.09
CA GLN A 271 -3.27 -21.31 -15.48
C GLN A 271 -2.15 -20.42 -14.91
N VAL A 272 -1.44 -19.73 -15.79
CA VAL A 272 -0.38 -18.80 -15.44
C VAL A 272 -0.97 -17.43 -15.19
N THR A 273 -0.65 -16.84 -14.03
CA THR A 273 -1.04 -15.50 -13.63
C THR A 273 0.19 -14.59 -13.55
N ALA A 274 -0.02 -13.27 -13.44
CA ALA A 274 1.08 -12.33 -13.20
C ALA A 274 1.87 -12.69 -11.93
N THR A 275 1.19 -13.12 -10.86
CA THR A 275 1.82 -13.60 -9.63
C THR A 275 2.70 -14.85 -9.88
N ASN A 276 2.23 -15.81 -10.67
CA ASN A 276 3.05 -16.98 -11.03
C ASN A 276 4.30 -16.56 -11.81
N LEU A 277 4.18 -15.62 -12.76
CA LEU A 277 5.35 -15.08 -13.47
C LEU A 277 6.34 -14.42 -12.50
N SER A 278 5.86 -13.55 -11.60
CA SER A 278 6.70 -12.83 -10.63
C SER A 278 7.48 -13.75 -9.69
N PHE A 279 6.87 -14.86 -9.25
CA PHE A 279 7.49 -15.72 -8.23
C PHE A 279 8.12 -17.00 -8.78
N SER A 280 7.81 -17.40 -10.02
CA SER A 280 8.34 -18.66 -10.60
C SER A 280 9.23 -18.41 -11.82
N ILE A 281 8.77 -17.68 -12.83
CA ILE A 281 9.47 -17.54 -14.11
C ILE A 281 10.51 -16.42 -14.07
N ILE A 282 10.11 -15.22 -13.66
CA ILE A 282 10.96 -14.02 -13.60
C ILE A 282 12.19 -14.23 -12.73
N PRO A 283 12.14 -14.85 -11.53
CA PRO A 283 13.33 -15.10 -10.73
C PRO A 283 14.37 -16.01 -11.41
N ARG A 284 13.93 -16.95 -12.24
CA ARG A 284 14.81 -17.83 -13.02
C ARG A 284 15.56 -17.05 -14.09
N LEU A 285 14.85 -16.25 -14.87
CA LEU A 285 15.44 -15.38 -15.91
C LEU A 285 16.39 -14.34 -15.29
N ASN A 286 15.98 -13.69 -14.21
CA ASN A 286 16.80 -12.72 -13.47
C ASN A 286 18.03 -13.35 -12.81
N ALA A 287 18.03 -14.68 -12.55
CA ALA A 287 19.19 -15.36 -11.96
C ALA A 287 20.41 -15.27 -12.89
N ALA A 288 20.21 -15.34 -14.20
CA ALA A 288 21.28 -15.21 -15.19
C ALA A 288 22.05 -13.88 -15.02
N GLY A 289 21.34 -12.74 -15.03
CA GLY A 289 21.96 -11.41 -14.83
C GLY A 289 22.59 -11.24 -13.43
N ARG A 290 21.96 -11.82 -12.39
CA ARG A 290 22.52 -11.79 -11.02
C ARG A 290 23.79 -12.61 -10.85
N MET A 291 23.97 -13.66 -11.64
CA MET A 291 25.16 -14.53 -11.64
C MET A 291 26.19 -14.13 -12.70
N GLY A 292 25.91 -13.05 -13.47
CA GLY A 292 26.85 -12.49 -14.44
C GLY A 292 26.75 -13.04 -15.86
N ASP A 293 25.79 -13.91 -16.16
CA ASP A 293 25.57 -14.51 -17.49
C ASP A 293 24.17 -14.22 -18.04
N ALA A 294 23.84 -12.94 -18.22
CA ALA A 294 22.57 -12.49 -18.78
C ALA A 294 22.33 -13.02 -20.22
N GLN A 295 23.40 -13.34 -20.95
CA GLN A 295 23.33 -13.89 -22.30
C GLN A 295 22.53 -15.21 -22.36
N LEU A 296 22.64 -16.06 -21.33
CA LEU A 296 21.89 -17.32 -21.25
C LEU A 296 20.36 -17.10 -21.29
N ALA A 297 19.86 -16.05 -20.61
CA ALA A 297 18.44 -15.72 -20.64
C ALA A 297 18.03 -15.14 -22.00
N LEU A 298 18.85 -14.29 -22.60
CA LEU A 298 18.61 -13.75 -23.93
C LEU A 298 18.58 -14.86 -24.99
N ASP A 299 19.54 -15.78 -24.98
CA ASP A 299 19.60 -16.90 -25.92
C ASP A 299 18.37 -17.78 -25.81
N LEU A 300 17.89 -18.03 -24.58
CA LEU A 300 16.63 -18.78 -24.37
C LEU A 300 15.44 -18.04 -25.00
N LEU A 301 15.28 -16.73 -24.79
CA LEU A 301 14.14 -15.96 -25.29
C LEU A 301 14.19 -15.76 -26.82
N LEU A 302 15.37 -15.88 -27.42
CA LEU A 302 15.56 -15.78 -28.86
C LEU A 302 15.39 -17.10 -29.60
N THR A 303 15.36 -18.27 -28.94
CA THR A 303 15.22 -19.56 -29.61
C THR A 303 13.75 -19.90 -29.91
N ASP A 304 13.51 -20.52 -31.08
CA ASP A 304 12.21 -21.04 -31.49
C ASP A 304 12.19 -22.59 -31.53
N ASP A 305 13.33 -23.22 -31.31
CA ASP A 305 13.46 -24.67 -31.20
C ASP A 305 13.17 -25.13 -29.77
N PHE A 306 12.22 -26.04 -29.62
CA PHE A 306 11.77 -26.50 -28.30
C PHE A 306 12.82 -27.33 -27.55
N GLU A 307 13.59 -28.15 -28.25
CA GLU A 307 14.64 -28.96 -27.61
C GLU A 307 15.79 -28.09 -27.11
N GLN A 308 16.20 -27.11 -27.94
CA GLN A 308 17.18 -26.10 -27.52
C GLN A 308 16.68 -25.27 -26.37
N ALA A 309 15.41 -24.84 -26.41
CA ALA A 309 14.80 -24.11 -25.30
C ALA A 309 14.79 -24.90 -24.00
N ASN A 310 14.48 -26.20 -24.03
CA ASN A 310 14.54 -27.04 -22.84
C ASN A 310 15.95 -27.17 -22.28
N GLN A 311 16.96 -27.35 -23.14
CA GLN A 311 18.36 -27.41 -22.69
C GLN A 311 18.79 -26.09 -22.01
N GLN A 312 18.42 -24.95 -22.59
CA GLN A 312 18.71 -23.62 -22.03
C GLN A 312 17.94 -23.34 -20.74
N ALA A 313 16.66 -23.73 -20.66
CA ALA A 313 15.85 -23.59 -19.45
C ALA A 313 16.40 -24.45 -18.29
N GLN A 314 16.90 -25.68 -18.58
CA GLN A 314 17.57 -26.51 -17.56
C GLN A 314 18.87 -25.89 -17.07
N ARG A 315 19.68 -25.30 -17.97
CA ARG A 315 20.88 -24.56 -17.58
C ARG A 315 20.54 -23.38 -16.69
N LEU A 316 19.50 -22.64 -17.06
CA LEU A 316 19.00 -21.50 -16.28
C LEU A 316 18.50 -21.92 -14.89
N GLU A 317 17.84 -23.09 -14.77
CA GLU A 317 17.46 -23.64 -13.46
C GLU A 317 18.69 -23.95 -12.61
N GLY A 318 19.75 -24.54 -13.21
CA GLY A 318 21.03 -24.76 -12.51
C GLY A 318 21.67 -23.46 -12.00
N VAL A 319 21.64 -22.38 -12.80
CA VAL A 319 22.10 -21.04 -12.38
C VAL A 319 21.23 -20.48 -11.25
N ASN A 320 19.92 -20.67 -11.34
CA ASN A 320 18.99 -20.23 -10.29
C ASN A 320 19.18 -21.02 -8.97
N ASP A 321 19.46 -22.32 -9.05
CA ASP A 321 19.78 -23.13 -7.88
C ASP A 321 21.12 -22.71 -7.24
N GLN A 322 22.13 -22.39 -8.06
CA GLN A 322 23.38 -21.82 -7.56
C GLN A 322 23.16 -20.48 -6.87
N ARG A 323 22.36 -19.57 -7.47
CA ARG A 323 21.99 -18.31 -6.83
C ARG A 323 21.30 -18.54 -5.49
N ARG A 324 20.35 -19.51 -5.41
CA ARG A 324 19.65 -19.87 -4.16
C ARG A 324 20.60 -20.39 -3.09
N ALA A 325 21.57 -21.20 -3.47
CA ALA A 325 22.59 -21.72 -2.55
C ALA A 325 23.44 -20.59 -1.96
N ILE A 326 23.97 -19.70 -2.81
CA ILE A 326 24.73 -18.52 -2.37
C ILE A 326 23.87 -17.58 -1.51
N GLU A 327 22.62 -17.38 -1.88
CA GLU A 327 21.67 -16.57 -1.11
C GLU A 327 21.40 -17.17 0.28
N ALA A 328 21.23 -18.50 0.36
CA ALA A 328 21.01 -19.19 1.63
C ALA A 328 22.24 -19.09 2.54
N GLU A 329 23.44 -19.35 2.01
CA GLU A 329 24.70 -19.24 2.75
C GLU A 329 24.92 -17.81 3.28
N LEU A 330 24.79 -16.80 2.41
CA LEU A 330 24.93 -15.40 2.81
C LEU A 330 23.85 -15.01 3.85
N SER A 331 22.62 -15.52 3.71
CA SER A 331 21.55 -15.25 4.67
C SER A 331 21.90 -15.77 6.07
N GLU A 332 22.47 -16.95 6.19
CA GLU A 332 22.88 -17.50 7.50
C GLU A 332 24.05 -16.71 8.11
N ILE A 333 25.04 -16.35 7.30
CA ILE A 333 26.17 -15.51 7.78
C ILE A 333 25.67 -14.14 8.25
N ALA A 334 24.84 -13.48 7.44
CA ALA A 334 24.31 -12.15 7.75
C ALA A 334 23.38 -12.17 8.98
N LYS A 335 22.55 -13.22 9.14
CA LYS A 335 21.73 -13.40 10.35
C LYS A 335 22.55 -13.61 11.61
N ALA A 336 23.62 -14.42 11.55
CA ALA A 336 24.49 -14.65 12.69
C ALA A 336 25.16 -13.34 13.12
N GLN A 337 25.72 -12.57 12.16
CA GLN A 337 26.30 -11.26 12.45
C GLN A 337 25.27 -10.27 13.01
N ALA A 338 24.08 -10.23 12.38
CA ALA A 338 22.99 -9.37 12.86
C ALA A 338 22.56 -9.71 14.29
N ALA A 339 22.51 -11.00 14.66
CA ALA A 339 22.15 -11.43 16.02
C ALA A 339 23.18 -10.97 17.08
N GLU A 340 24.45 -10.85 16.70
CA GLU A 340 25.51 -10.36 17.58
C GLU A 340 25.51 -8.82 17.71
N THR A 341 25.25 -8.11 16.59
CA THR A 341 25.37 -6.65 16.52
C THR A 341 24.08 -5.91 16.84
N TYR A 342 22.92 -6.51 16.58
CA TYR A 342 21.63 -5.86 16.81
C TYR A 342 21.30 -5.74 18.30
N LYS A 343 21.17 -4.53 18.79
CA LYS A 343 20.83 -4.18 20.19
C LYS A 343 19.52 -3.40 20.31
N GLY A 344 18.70 -3.42 19.25
CA GLY A 344 17.45 -2.67 19.19
C GLY A 344 17.55 -1.33 18.44
N GLN A 345 18.66 -1.07 17.72
CA GLN A 345 18.81 0.11 16.87
C GLN A 345 17.79 0.10 15.70
N ARG A 346 17.42 1.29 15.23
CA ARG A 346 16.39 1.46 14.20
C ARG A 346 16.90 1.31 12.76
N ALA A 347 18.16 0.97 12.56
CA ALA A 347 18.72 0.50 11.29
C ALA A 347 19.71 -0.62 11.57
N LEU A 348 19.89 -1.51 10.61
CA LEU A 348 20.84 -2.61 10.71
C LEU A 348 21.81 -2.54 9.52
N VAL A 349 23.09 -2.44 9.83
CA VAL A 349 24.18 -2.51 8.86
C VAL A 349 25.00 -3.77 9.14
N VAL A 350 25.18 -4.60 8.13
CA VAL A 350 26.02 -5.78 8.18
C VAL A 350 27.00 -5.74 7.02
N ALA A 351 28.24 -6.16 7.25
CA ALA A 351 29.31 -6.10 6.25
C ALA A 351 30.21 -7.32 6.33
N GLY A 352 30.71 -7.75 5.17
CA GLY A 352 31.68 -8.85 5.11
C GLY A 352 32.42 -8.88 3.80
N GLU A 353 33.54 -9.60 3.79
CA GLU A 353 34.38 -9.80 2.62
C GLU A 353 33.82 -10.92 1.73
N GLY A 354 33.99 -10.81 0.41
CA GLY A 354 33.64 -11.85 -0.56
C GLY A 354 32.15 -12.12 -0.73
N TRP A 355 31.26 -11.27 -0.22
CA TRP A 355 29.82 -11.44 -0.39
C TRP A 355 29.38 -11.14 -1.80
N HIS A 356 28.59 -12.04 -2.38
CA HIS A 356 28.21 -11.95 -3.78
C HIS A 356 27.25 -10.79 -4.04
N GLU A 357 27.65 -9.86 -4.92
CA GLU A 357 26.92 -8.62 -5.23
C GLU A 357 25.46 -8.86 -5.69
N GLY A 358 25.22 -9.91 -6.45
CA GLY A 358 23.92 -10.20 -7.07
C GLY A 358 22.82 -10.62 -6.09
N VAL A 359 23.17 -11.02 -4.84
CA VAL A 359 22.19 -11.56 -3.87
C VAL A 359 21.99 -10.69 -2.63
N LYS A 360 22.87 -9.70 -2.38
CA LYS A 360 22.81 -8.83 -1.18
C LYS A 360 21.43 -8.20 -0.96
N GLY A 361 20.83 -7.64 -2.00
CA GLY A 361 19.51 -7.01 -1.89
C GLY A 361 18.40 -7.97 -1.49
N ILE A 362 18.51 -9.26 -1.85
CA ILE A 362 17.55 -10.29 -1.44
C ILE A 362 17.73 -10.60 0.04
N VAL A 363 18.98 -10.76 0.50
CA VAL A 363 19.29 -11.01 1.91
C VAL A 363 18.92 -9.81 2.79
N ALA A 364 19.15 -8.57 2.31
CA ALA A 364 18.70 -7.36 3.00
C ALA A 364 17.18 -7.39 3.26
N SER A 365 16.37 -7.77 2.27
CA SER A 365 14.92 -7.91 2.45
C SER A 365 14.54 -8.96 3.50
N ARG A 366 15.30 -10.07 3.60
CA ARG A 366 15.07 -11.09 4.65
C ARG A 366 15.38 -10.57 6.04
N LEU A 367 16.47 -9.79 6.20
CA LEU A 367 16.82 -9.16 7.48
C LEU A 367 15.77 -8.11 7.87
N VAL A 368 15.28 -7.29 6.94
CA VAL A 368 14.16 -6.37 7.17
C VAL A 368 12.95 -7.10 7.72
N ASN A 369 12.57 -8.22 7.12
CA ASN A 369 11.43 -9.03 7.58
C ASN A 369 11.66 -9.62 8.97
N THR A 370 12.92 -9.93 9.33
CA THR A 370 13.25 -10.53 10.63
C THR A 370 13.30 -9.47 11.73
N TYR A 371 13.95 -8.34 11.49
CA TYR A 371 14.23 -7.32 12.50
C TYR A 371 13.24 -6.17 12.52
N GLY A 372 12.47 -5.97 11.43
CA GLY A 372 11.50 -4.89 11.33
C GLY A 372 12.10 -3.48 11.23
N VAL A 373 13.36 -3.38 10.79
CA VAL A 373 14.09 -2.12 10.58
C VAL A 373 14.73 -2.12 9.19
N PRO A 374 15.04 -0.95 8.61
CA PRO A 374 15.82 -0.87 7.39
C PRO A 374 17.17 -1.58 7.53
N CYS A 375 17.54 -2.36 6.51
CA CYS A 375 18.77 -3.16 6.53
C CYS A 375 19.64 -2.88 5.31
N LEU A 376 20.95 -2.68 5.52
CA LEU A 376 21.94 -2.54 4.48
C LEU A 376 23.02 -3.62 4.62
N LEU A 377 23.30 -4.32 3.51
CA LEU A 377 24.39 -5.29 3.44
C LEU A 377 25.51 -4.75 2.57
N PHE A 378 26.72 -4.77 3.09
CA PHE A 378 27.93 -4.32 2.40
C PHE A 378 28.89 -5.47 2.11
N THR A 379 29.39 -5.51 0.89
CA THR A 379 30.60 -6.28 0.55
C THR A 379 31.80 -5.38 0.68
N ILE A 380 32.79 -5.82 1.44
CA ILE A 380 34.07 -5.14 1.58
C ILE A 380 35.02 -5.69 0.51
N ASP A 381 35.57 -4.79 -0.29
CA ASP A 381 36.58 -5.08 -1.31
C ASP A 381 37.71 -4.08 -1.19
N GLY A 382 38.72 -4.44 -0.39
CA GLY A 382 39.82 -3.57 -0.04
C GLY A 382 39.34 -2.29 0.67
N ASP A 383 39.61 -1.14 0.07
CA ASP A 383 39.28 0.17 0.63
C ASP A 383 37.85 0.63 0.35
N GLU A 384 37.08 -0.13 -0.44
CA GLU A 384 35.70 0.18 -0.79
C GLU A 384 34.72 -0.80 -0.15
N ALA A 385 33.59 -0.28 0.35
CA ALA A 385 32.45 -1.05 0.78
C ALA A 385 31.25 -0.73 -0.14
N ARG A 386 30.69 -1.77 -0.78
CA ARG A 386 29.55 -1.67 -1.69
C ARG A 386 28.32 -2.29 -1.05
N GLY A 387 27.28 -1.47 -0.81
CA GLY A 387 26.09 -1.87 -0.08
C GLY A 387 24.83 -1.91 -0.92
N SER A 388 23.91 -2.78 -0.50
CA SER A 388 22.53 -2.79 -0.98
C SER A 388 21.58 -2.73 0.22
N GLY A 389 20.70 -1.73 0.23
CA GLY A 389 19.74 -1.49 1.32
C GLY A 389 18.31 -1.79 0.94
N ARG A 390 17.51 -2.14 1.96
CA ARG A 390 16.06 -2.29 1.86
C ARG A 390 15.39 -1.60 3.05
N SER A 391 14.25 -0.98 2.77
CA SER A 391 13.47 -0.24 3.75
C SER A 391 12.36 -1.09 4.38
N VAL A 392 11.69 -0.52 5.38
CA VAL A 392 10.52 -1.07 6.06
C VAL A 392 9.44 -0.01 6.22
N GLY A 393 8.18 -0.41 6.19
CA GLY A 393 7.04 0.48 6.43
C GLY A 393 7.01 1.68 5.49
N GLN A 394 7.00 2.87 6.07
CA GLN A 394 6.98 4.16 5.36
C GLN A 394 8.33 4.90 5.43
N VAL A 395 9.39 4.22 5.82
CA VAL A 395 10.73 4.83 5.93
C VAL A 395 11.28 5.09 4.53
N ASN A 396 11.58 6.35 4.21
CA ASN A 396 12.28 6.72 2.99
C ASN A 396 13.79 6.50 3.15
N LEU A 397 14.26 5.32 2.72
CA LEU A 397 15.66 4.94 2.89
C LEU A 397 16.60 5.78 2.00
N PHE A 398 16.12 6.27 0.85
CA PHE A 398 16.92 7.14 -0.02
C PHE A 398 17.27 8.44 0.68
N LYS A 399 16.30 9.12 1.31
CA LYS A 399 16.56 10.36 2.08
C LYS A 399 17.49 10.12 3.28
N ALA A 400 17.36 8.97 3.92
CA ALA A 400 18.26 8.61 5.01
C ALA A 400 19.72 8.43 4.55
N VAL A 401 19.92 7.78 3.40
CA VAL A 401 21.25 7.63 2.79
C VAL A 401 21.77 8.97 2.26
N GLU A 402 20.93 9.78 1.62
CA GLU A 402 21.26 11.12 1.13
C GLU A 402 21.76 12.04 2.25
N SER A 403 21.22 11.93 3.47
CA SER A 403 21.69 12.68 4.64
C SER A 403 23.14 12.37 5.05
N CYS A 404 23.68 11.26 4.52
CA CYS A 404 25.07 10.82 4.74
C CYS A 404 25.94 11.01 3.48
N SER A 405 25.50 11.79 2.48
CA SER A 405 26.12 11.90 1.16
C SER A 405 27.59 12.30 1.17
N ASP A 406 28.03 13.08 2.15
CA ASP A 406 29.42 13.49 2.37
C ASP A 406 30.38 12.34 2.75
N LEU A 407 29.84 11.19 3.17
CA LEU A 407 30.61 9.98 3.46
C LEU A 407 30.68 9.04 2.25
N LEU A 408 29.88 9.29 1.20
CA LEU A 408 29.65 8.35 0.11
C LEU A 408 30.45 8.71 -1.13
N LEU A 409 30.95 7.67 -1.81
CA LEU A 409 31.53 7.79 -3.15
C LEU A 409 30.45 7.80 -4.23
N ARG A 410 29.42 6.96 -4.07
CA ARG A 410 28.26 6.85 -4.95
C ARG A 410 27.04 6.34 -4.17
N PHE A 411 25.88 6.83 -4.49
CA PHE A 411 24.62 6.27 -4.02
C PHE A 411 23.51 6.50 -5.05
N GLY A 412 22.45 5.71 -4.97
CA GLY A 412 21.27 5.81 -5.82
C GLY A 412 20.20 4.84 -5.40
N GLY A 413 19.01 5.03 -5.93
CA GLY A 413 17.84 4.18 -5.63
C GLY A 413 16.58 4.98 -5.38
N HIS A 414 15.67 4.37 -4.64
CA HIS A 414 14.34 4.90 -4.32
C HIS A 414 14.04 4.71 -2.82
N GLU A 415 12.87 5.17 -2.38
CA GLU A 415 12.46 5.09 -0.97
C GLU A 415 12.61 3.69 -0.35
N ALA A 416 12.31 2.63 -1.12
CA ALA A 416 12.30 1.25 -0.62
C ALA A 416 13.63 0.51 -0.77
N ALA A 417 14.51 0.95 -1.68
CA ALA A 417 15.74 0.24 -2.02
C ALA A 417 16.85 1.19 -2.47
N VAL A 418 18.06 1.00 -1.96
CA VAL A 418 19.22 1.83 -2.27
C VAL A 418 20.45 0.99 -2.58
N GLY A 419 21.31 1.53 -3.46
CA GLY A 419 22.70 1.10 -3.67
C GLY A 419 23.63 2.17 -3.10
N VAL A 420 24.68 1.77 -2.40
CA VAL A 420 25.61 2.67 -1.71
C VAL A 420 27.04 2.19 -1.90
N THR A 421 27.96 3.10 -2.18
CA THR A 421 29.40 2.83 -2.17
C THR A 421 30.11 3.87 -1.33
N LEU A 422 30.98 3.44 -0.40
CA LEU A 422 31.72 4.34 0.47
C LEU A 422 33.11 3.73 0.81
N PRO A 423 34.06 4.54 1.27
CA PRO A 423 35.32 4.02 1.79
C PRO A 423 35.06 3.12 3.02
N THR A 424 35.73 1.96 3.07
CA THR A 424 35.52 0.97 4.16
C THR A 424 35.70 1.58 5.55
N GLU A 425 36.69 2.49 5.70
CA GLU A 425 36.94 3.21 6.94
C GLU A 425 35.77 4.10 7.44
N LYS A 426 34.87 4.51 6.51
CA LYS A 426 33.71 5.35 6.82
C LYS A 426 32.47 4.56 7.24
N LEU A 427 32.49 3.23 7.11
CA LEU A 427 31.31 2.40 7.39
C LEU A 427 30.78 2.56 8.83
N PRO A 428 31.61 2.62 9.89
CA PRO A 428 31.11 2.82 11.25
C PRO A 428 30.44 4.19 11.46
N GLU A 429 30.97 5.23 10.83
CA GLU A 429 30.38 6.58 10.91
C GLU A 429 29.06 6.66 10.10
N PHE A 430 28.99 6.00 8.96
CA PHE A 430 27.78 5.89 8.17
C PHE A 430 26.67 5.17 8.97
N GLU A 431 26.97 4.03 9.61
CA GLU A 431 26.02 3.31 10.45
C GLU A 431 25.49 4.17 11.59
N ARG A 432 26.38 4.88 12.29
CA ARG A 432 26.01 5.77 13.40
C ARG A 432 25.03 6.85 12.93
N ARG A 433 25.36 7.57 11.86
CA ARG A 433 24.52 8.65 11.31
C ARG A 433 23.19 8.15 10.75
N LEU A 434 23.21 6.98 10.11
CA LEU A 434 22.00 6.34 9.64
C LEU A 434 21.05 6.01 10.79
N CYS A 435 21.56 5.45 11.90
CA CYS A 435 20.78 5.18 13.10
C CYS A 435 20.24 6.47 13.72
N GLU A 436 21.03 7.53 13.81
CA GLU A 436 20.58 8.84 14.31
C GLU A 436 19.44 9.43 13.47
N TYR A 437 19.52 9.31 12.13
CA TYR A 437 18.42 9.70 11.25
C TYR A 437 17.15 8.90 11.53
N MET A 438 17.27 7.57 11.68
CA MET A 438 16.14 6.71 11.97
C MET A 438 15.53 6.96 13.37
N ASP A 439 16.35 7.30 14.37
CA ASP A 439 15.88 7.61 15.72
C ASP A 439 15.02 8.89 15.76
N ALA A 440 15.22 9.80 14.82
CA ALA A 440 14.40 11.00 14.67
C ALA A 440 13.02 10.73 14.03
N LEU A 441 12.83 9.57 13.41
CA LEU A 441 11.56 9.22 12.78
C LEU A 441 10.55 8.71 13.82
N PRO A 442 9.23 9.00 13.62
CA PRO A 442 8.19 8.46 14.47
C PRO A 442 8.16 6.92 14.38
N GLU A 443 7.87 6.26 15.50
CA GLU A 443 7.82 4.78 15.54
C GLU A 443 6.86 4.20 14.51
N GLY A 444 5.73 4.88 14.27
CA GLY A 444 4.76 4.49 13.25
C GLY A 444 5.30 4.40 11.83
N ALA A 445 6.43 5.05 11.51
CA ALA A 445 7.05 4.94 10.18
C ALA A 445 7.59 3.53 9.89
N PHE A 446 7.95 2.77 10.92
CA PHE A 446 8.51 1.42 10.80
C PHE A 446 7.46 0.32 10.70
N HIS A 447 6.19 0.64 10.99
CA HIS A 447 5.12 -0.33 10.91
C HIS A 447 4.57 -0.44 9.47
N PRO A 448 4.39 -1.67 8.94
CA PRO A 448 3.77 -1.84 7.65
C PRO A 448 2.32 -1.34 7.69
N LEU A 449 1.96 -0.51 6.72
CA LEU A 449 0.60 -0.06 6.52
C LEU A 449 -0.13 -1.05 5.61
N ILE A 450 -1.09 -1.78 6.14
CA ILE A 450 -1.93 -2.67 5.35
C ILE A 450 -3.14 -1.88 4.85
N THR A 451 -3.17 -1.65 3.55
CA THR A 451 -4.32 -1.02 2.90
C THR A 451 -5.43 -2.06 2.72
N ILE A 452 -6.61 -1.76 3.25
CA ILE A 452 -7.81 -2.59 3.16
C ILE A 452 -8.70 -2.01 2.05
N ASP A 453 -9.00 -2.82 1.05
CA ASP A 453 -9.86 -2.40 -0.06
C ASP A 453 -11.35 -2.43 0.32
N ALA A 454 -11.78 -3.41 1.13
CA ALA A 454 -13.15 -3.49 1.63
C ALA A 454 -13.25 -4.31 2.92
N CYS A 455 -14.27 -4.00 3.74
CA CYS A 455 -14.73 -4.91 4.78
C CYS A 455 -15.63 -5.98 4.17
N VAL A 456 -15.51 -7.23 4.64
CA VAL A 456 -16.25 -8.37 4.10
C VAL A 456 -16.87 -9.21 5.22
N ASN A 457 -18.11 -9.67 4.98
CA ASN A 457 -18.68 -10.71 5.81
C ASN A 457 -18.25 -12.08 5.26
N LEU A 458 -17.84 -13.02 6.13
CA LEU A 458 -17.45 -14.36 5.71
C LEU A 458 -18.54 -15.10 4.90
N ASP A 459 -19.81 -14.78 5.11
CA ASP A 459 -20.94 -15.35 4.37
C ASP A 459 -20.93 -14.96 2.87
N GLU A 460 -20.26 -13.87 2.50
CA GLU A 460 -20.10 -13.45 1.11
C GLU A 460 -19.02 -14.24 0.36
N LEU A 461 -18.10 -14.90 1.09
CA LEU A 461 -16.95 -15.60 0.54
C LEU A 461 -17.31 -17.02 0.05
N THR A 462 -18.27 -17.10 -0.85
CA THR A 462 -18.61 -18.35 -1.54
C THR A 462 -17.66 -18.61 -2.71
N LEU A 463 -17.52 -19.89 -3.11
CA LEU A 463 -16.73 -20.24 -4.31
C LEU A 463 -17.14 -19.45 -5.55
N ARG A 464 -18.45 -19.23 -5.73
CA ARG A 464 -18.98 -18.45 -6.85
C ARG A 464 -18.55 -16.98 -6.82
N ASN A 465 -18.62 -16.37 -5.65
CA ASN A 465 -18.29 -14.96 -5.49
C ASN A 465 -16.77 -14.73 -5.57
N VAL A 466 -15.97 -15.61 -4.93
CA VAL A 466 -14.50 -15.50 -4.95
C VAL A 466 -13.94 -15.75 -6.35
N ALA A 467 -14.56 -16.62 -7.17
CA ALA A 467 -14.15 -16.82 -8.55
C ALA A 467 -14.28 -15.54 -9.41
N GLN A 468 -15.14 -14.61 -9.04
CA GLN A 468 -15.27 -13.34 -9.77
C GLN A 468 -14.10 -12.38 -9.52
N LEU A 469 -13.25 -12.62 -8.51
CA LEU A 469 -12.02 -11.84 -8.31
C LEU A 469 -11.04 -11.98 -9.48
N ASP A 470 -11.10 -13.09 -10.21
CA ASP A 470 -10.26 -13.29 -11.40
C ASP A 470 -10.48 -12.21 -12.47
N ALA A 471 -11.67 -11.57 -12.48
CA ALA A 471 -11.95 -10.45 -13.38
C ALA A 471 -11.17 -9.17 -13.03
N LEU A 472 -10.70 -9.03 -11.79
CA LEU A 472 -9.85 -7.92 -11.38
C LEU A 472 -8.39 -8.08 -11.84
N ALA A 473 -7.98 -9.29 -12.25
CA ALA A 473 -6.63 -9.55 -12.76
C ALA A 473 -6.39 -8.85 -14.12
N PRO A 474 -5.12 -8.60 -14.53
CA PRO A 474 -3.89 -8.92 -13.81
C PRO A 474 -3.60 -8.00 -12.62
N PHE A 475 -2.99 -8.57 -11.56
CA PHE A 475 -2.52 -7.83 -10.40
C PHE A 475 -1.02 -7.51 -10.54
N GLY A 476 -0.57 -6.46 -9.89
CA GLY A 476 0.83 -6.00 -9.91
C GLY A 476 1.00 -4.68 -9.15
N GLN A 477 2.04 -3.93 -9.50
CA GLN A 477 2.31 -2.62 -8.91
C GLN A 477 1.13 -1.65 -9.14
N GLU A 478 0.79 -0.82 -8.17
CA GLU A 478 -0.39 0.07 -8.10
C GLU A 478 -1.76 -0.65 -8.20
N HIS A 479 -1.77 -1.93 -8.54
CA HIS A 479 -2.97 -2.75 -8.55
C HIS A 479 -2.72 -4.10 -7.85
N PRO A 480 -2.46 -4.11 -6.55
CA PRO A 480 -2.19 -5.33 -5.80
C PRO A 480 -3.44 -6.21 -5.68
N VAL A 481 -3.22 -7.49 -5.32
CA VAL A 481 -4.33 -8.38 -4.91
C VAL A 481 -5.11 -7.70 -3.79
N PRO A 482 -6.46 -7.66 -3.86
CA PRO A 482 -7.26 -6.99 -2.85
C PRO A 482 -7.09 -7.60 -1.46
N VAL A 483 -6.96 -6.75 -0.46
CA VAL A 483 -6.94 -7.14 0.95
C VAL A 483 -8.27 -6.78 1.58
N TYR A 484 -8.89 -7.77 2.19
CA TYR A 484 -10.17 -7.66 2.87
C TYR A 484 -10.00 -7.70 4.38
N LEU A 485 -10.90 -7.03 5.08
CA LEU A 485 -10.99 -7.06 6.54
C LEU A 485 -12.29 -7.76 6.96
N ALA A 486 -12.17 -8.91 7.62
CA ALA A 486 -13.28 -9.48 8.37
C ALA A 486 -13.14 -9.08 9.84
N ARG A 487 -14.19 -8.43 10.37
CA ARG A 487 -14.20 -7.96 11.75
C ARG A 487 -14.86 -8.97 12.69
N ASP A 488 -14.44 -8.96 13.95
CA ASP A 488 -15.05 -9.75 15.04
C ASP A 488 -15.22 -11.23 14.71
N VAL A 489 -14.22 -11.81 14.02
CA VAL A 489 -14.24 -13.24 13.67
C VAL A 489 -13.55 -14.08 14.74
N THR A 490 -14.09 -15.24 15.01
CA THR A 490 -13.53 -16.19 15.96
C THR A 490 -12.45 -17.04 15.30
N LEU A 491 -11.27 -17.12 15.92
CA LEU A 491 -10.22 -18.05 15.54
C LEU A 491 -10.52 -19.45 16.07
N LEU A 492 -10.59 -20.42 15.17
CA LEU A 492 -10.76 -21.84 15.50
C LEU A 492 -9.58 -22.65 14.95
N HIS A 493 -9.23 -23.73 15.64
CA HIS A 493 -8.22 -24.69 15.17
C HIS A 493 -6.84 -24.09 14.88
N SER A 494 -6.43 -23.07 15.66
CA SER A 494 -5.11 -22.42 15.53
C SER A 494 -3.97 -23.42 15.74
N ARG A 495 -3.03 -23.48 14.80
CA ARG A 495 -1.87 -24.38 14.87
C ARG A 495 -0.69 -23.88 14.04
N ALA A 496 0.52 -24.19 14.49
CA ALA A 496 1.74 -24.01 13.74
C ALA A 496 1.92 -25.16 12.72
N VAL A 497 2.18 -24.82 11.45
CA VAL A 497 2.35 -25.78 10.34
C VAL A 497 3.62 -25.48 9.53
N GLY A 498 4.00 -26.41 8.63
CA GLY A 498 5.24 -26.35 7.87
C GLY A 498 6.38 -27.13 8.53
N ALA A 499 7.43 -27.45 7.79
CA ALA A 499 8.58 -28.24 8.28
C ALA A 499 9.27 -27.54 9.46
N GLU A 500 9.42 -26.23 9.40
CA GLU A 500 10.03 -25.38 10.42
C GLU A 500 9.00 -24.86 11.45
N ARG A 501 7.71 -25.23 11.31
CA ARG A 501 6.61 -24.77 12.15
C ARG A 501 6.50 -23.24 12.23
N ASN A 502 6.87 -22.55 11.17
CA ASN A 502 6.88 -21.09 11.03
C ASN A 502 5.70 -20.52 10.23
N HIS A 503 4.66 -21.34 9.98
CA HIS A 503 3.42 -20.90 9.35
C HIS A 503 2.28 -21.08 10.34
N PHE A 504 1.34 -20.14 10.36
CA PHE A 504 0.15 -20.19 11.20
C PHE A 504 -1.06 -20.60 10.38
N SER A 505 -1.77 -21.62 10.81
CA SER A 505 -3.01 -22.10 10.18
C SER A 505 -4.16 -22.02 11.19
N CYS A 506 -5.31 -21.52 10.76
CA CYS A 506 -6.52 -21.41 11.56
C CYS A 506 -7.78 -21.55 10.70
N SER A 507 -8.92 -21.42 11.33
CA SER A 507 -10.21 -21.19 10.67
C SER A 507 -10.82 -19.91 11.23
N LEU A 508 -11.27 -19.01 10.34
CA LEU A 508 -12.02 -17.81 10.69
C LEU A 508 -13.50 -18.14 10.70
N SER A 509 -14.22 -17.80 11.75
CA SER A 509 -15.66 -18.09 11.87
C SER A 509 -16.44 -16.86 12.36
N ASN A 510 -17.60 -16.58 11.75
CA ASN A 510 -18.58 -15.64 12.24
C ASN A 510 -19.78 -16.30 12.95
N GLY A 511 -19.64 -17.60 13.29
CA GLY A 511 -20.70 -18.41 13.90
C GLY A 511 -21.65 -19.09 12.90
N ARG A 512 -21.66 -18.64 11.61
CA ARG A 512 -22.44 -19.25 10.51
C ARG A 512 -21.55 -19.87 9.47
N THR A 513 -20.58 -19.12 9.00
CA THR A 513 -19.62 -19.51 7.96
C THR A 513 -18.23 -19.66 8.56
N THR A 514 -17.49 -20.66 8.08
CA THR A 514 -16.10 -20.89 8.47
C THR A 514 -15.22 -20.92 7.23
N VAL A 515 -14.15 -20.11 7.22
CA VAL A 515 -13.18 -20.00 6.13
C VAL A 515 -11.81 -20.42 6.66
N ALA A 516 -11.12 -21.31 5.95
CA ALA A 516 -9.76 -21.71 6.30
C ALA A 516 -8.79 -20.57 6.08
N GLY A 517 -7.91 -20.31 7.05
CA GLY A 517 -6.90 -19.25 7.02
C GLY A 517 -5.49 -19.81 7.16
N ILE A 518 -4.53 -19.15 6.47
CA ILE A 518 -3.10 -19.44 6.61
C ILE A 518 -2.30 -18.13 6.54
N MET A 519 -1.31 -18.01 7.42
CA MET A 519 -0.28 -16.97 7.37
C MET A 519 1.08 -17.65 7.23
N PHE A 520 1.83 -17.28 6.21
CA PHE A 520 3.16 -17.81 5.96
C PHE A 520 4.24 -17.00 6.64
N HIS A 521 5.35 -17.65 7.02
CA HIS A 521 6.56 -17.03 7.56
C HIS A 521 6.31 -16.07 8.74
N CYS A 522 5.63 -16.60 9.76
CA CYS A 522 5.34 -15.83 10.97
C CYS A 522 6.59 -15.68 11.84
N ASN A 523 6.96 -14.43 12.17
CA ASN A 523 8.12 -14.15 13.02
C ASN A 523 7.85 -14.48 14.50
N ASP A 524 6.59 -14.36 14.95
CA ASP A 524 6.18 -14.66 16.32
C ASP A 524 4.92 -15.53 16.34
N ILE A 525 5.13 -16.82 16.08
CA ILE A 525 4.05 -17.79 16.05
C ILE A 525 3.47 -18.07 17.43
N GLU A 526 4.28 -17.90 18.49
CA GLU A 526 3.81 -18.10 19.86
C GLU A 526 2.83 -17.02 20.29
N ALA A 527 3.09 -15.75 19.92
CA ALA A 527 2.14 -14.67 20.14
C ALA A 527 0.83 -14.89 19.37
N LEU A 528 0.92 -15.34 18.12
CA LEU A 528 -0.26 -15.69 17.32
C LEU A 528 -1.07 -16.84 17.93
N MET A 529 -0.41 -17.84 18.49
CA MET A 529 -1.07 -18.95 19.17
C MET A 529 -1.74 -18.55 20.49
N LYS A 530 -1.29 -17.47 21.11
CA LYS A 530 -1.87 -16.89 22.35
C LYS A 530 -2.89 -15.79 22.04
N THR A 531 -3.11 -15.43 20.77
CA THR A 531 -4.08 -14.39 20.38
C THR A 531 -5.49 -14.75 20.86
N ASP A 532 -6.24 -13.75 21.27
CA ASP A 532 -7.63 -13.89 21.70
C ASP A 532 -8.46 -14.65 20.65
N SER A 533 -9.50 -15.31 21.13
CA SER A 533 -10.39 -16.09 20.25
C SER A 533 -11.18 -15.24 19.25
N VAL A 534 -11.34 -13.92 19.50
CA VAL A 534 -12.03 -12.99 18.60
C VAL A 534 -11.05 -11.92 18.09
N VAL A 535 -10.96 -11.80 16.77
CA VAL A 535 -9.98 -10.93 16.07
C VAL A 535 -10.60 -10.22 14.89
N ASN A 536 -9.93 -9.15 14.46
CA ASN A 536 -10.07 -8.60 13.14
C ASN A 536 -9.00 -9.23 12.24
N ALA A 537 -9.41 -9.84 11.15
CA ALA A 537 -8.51 -10.55 10.24
C ALA A 537 -8.40 -9.81 8.91
N ALA A 538 -7.18 -9.38 8.57
CA ALA A 538 -6.86 -8.84 7.25
C ALA A 538 -6.28 -9.95 6.37
N PHE A 539 -6.85 -10.16 5.19
CA PHE A 539 -6.45 -11.26 4.30
C PHE A 539 -6.73 -10.98 2.83
N GLU A 540 -5.96 -11.62 1.97
CA GLU A 540 -6.33 -11.87 0.58
C GLU A 540 -7.16 -13.15 0.52
N VAL A 541 -8.09 -13.25 -0.42
CA VAL A 541 -8.90 -14.46 -0.58
C VAL A 541 -8.63 -15.12 -1.92
N GLN A 542 -8.53 -16.44 -1.91
CA GLN A 542 -8.32 -17.23 -3.11
C GLN A 542 -9.10 -18.56 -3.05
N ILE A 543 -9.24 -19.19 -4.20
CA ILE A 543 -9.74 -20.56 -4.29
C ILE A 543 -8.55 -21.51 -4.24
N ASP A 544 -8.51 -22.36 -3.20
CA ASP A 544 -7.53 -23.42 -3.04
C ASP A 544 -8.09 -24.73 -3.63
N GLU A 545 -7.29 -25.44 -4.40
CA GLU A 545 -7.65 -26.73 -4.97
C GLU A 545 -6.72 -27.80 -4.44
N TRP A 546 -7.28 -28.70 -3.62
CA TRP A 546 -6.55 -29.81 -3.02
C TRP A 546 -7.31 -31.11 -3.22
N LYS A 547 -6.65 -32.11 -3.82
CA LYS A 547 -7.25 -33.44 -4.08
C LYS A 547 -8.62 -33.36 -4.77
N ASN A 548 -8.72 -32.54 -5.81
CA ASN A 548 -9.95 -32.26 -6.58
C ASN A 548 -11.11 -31.63 -5.75
N ARG A 549 -10.81 -31.07 -4.58
CA ARG A 549 -11.77 -30.26 -3.80
C ARG A 549 -11.36 -28.81 -3.86
N ARG A 550 -12.30 -27.98 -4.27
CA ARG A 550 -12.14 -26.51 -4.29
C ARG A 550 -12.74 -25.93 -3.01
N SER A 551 -12.00 -25.07 -2.36
CA SER A 551 -12.44 -24.34 -1.16
C SER A 551 -11.93 -22.92 -1.15
N VAL A 552 -12.65 -22.02 -0.48
CA VAL A 552 -12.18 -20.66 -0.25
C VAL A 552 -11.16 -20.68 0.88
N LYS A 553 -10.06 -19.93 0.69
CA LYS A 553 -8.96 -19.83 1.65
C LYS A 553 -8.56 -18.38 1.85
N ALA A 554 -8.44 -17.97 3.10
CA ALA A 554 -7.94 -16.68 3.50
C ALA A 554 -6.41 -16.73 3.66
N MET A 555 -5.71 -15.93 2.87
CA MET A 555 -4.26 -15.74 2.97
C MET A 555 -4.00 -14.59 3.93
N LEU A 556 -3.83 -14.89 5.20
CA LEU A 556 -3.76 -13.92 6.26
C LEU A 556 -2.53 -13.02 6.12
N LYS A 557 -2.74 -11.72 6.20
CA LYS A 557 -1.70 -10.68 6.24
C LYS A 557 -1.47 -10.20 7.67
N SER A 558 -2.54 -10.06 8.45
CA SER A 558 -2.47 -9.63 9.84
C SER A 558 -3.70 -10.11 10.60
N LEU A 559 -3.49 -10.39 11.87
CA LEU A 559 -4.52 -10.59 12.87
C LEU A 559 -4.33 -9.52 13.93
N SER A 560 -5.36 -8.76 14.20
CA SER A 560 -5.38 -7.85 15.34
C SER A 560 -6.48 -8.30 16.31
N PRO A 561 -6.28 -8.19 17.61
CA PRO A 561 -7.36 -8.37 18.55
C PRO A 561 -8.58 -7.56 18.10
N ALA A 562 -9.81 -8.06 18.29
CA ALA A 562 -11.03 -7.29 18.01
C ALA A 562 -11.09 -5.96 18.78
N ARG A 563 -10.10 -5.69 19.59
CA ARG A 563 -9.85 -4.54 20.46
C ARG A 563 -9.09 -3.39 19.79
N THR A 564 -8.59 -3.56 18.55
CA THR A 564 -7.83 -2.51 17.86
C THR A 564 -8.79 -1.51 17.22
N CYS A 565 -8.73 -0.28 17.68
CA CYS A 565 -9.50 0.84 17.13
C CYS A 565 -9.03 1.14 15.70
N VAL A 566 -9.89 0.88 14.72
CA VAL A 566 -9.67 1.32 13.35
C VAL A 566 -10.26 2.72 13.24
N ALA A 567 -9.40 3.74 13.11
CA ALA A 567 -9.76 5.08 12.63
C ALA A 567 -10.30 6.12 13.62
N LEU A 568 -9.59 6.38 14.71
CA LEU A 568 -9.68 7.73 15.30
C LEU A 568 -9.01 8.79 14.39
N GLU A 569 -8.02 8.39 13.59
CA GLU A 569 -7.34 9.31 12.65
C GLU A 569 -8.26 9.85 11.53
N ALA A 570 -9.28 9.11 11.14
CA ALA A 570 -10.27 9.58 10.15
C ALA A 570 -11.31 10.56 10.74
N CYS A 571 -11.44 10.63 12.07
CA CYS A 571 -12.38 11.52 12.74
C CYS A 571 -11.80 12.90 13.11
N LEU A 572 -10.48 13.03 13.11
CA LEU A 572 -9.77 14.29 13.39
C LEU A 572 -9.40 14.97 12.06
N ASN A 573 -10.30 15.77 11.52
CA ASN A 573 -9.95 16.69 10.44
C ASN A 573 -9.31 17.96 11.04
N PRO A 574 -7.98 18.18 10.88
CA PRO A 574 -7.28 19.34 11.43
C PRO A 574 -7.84 20.69 10.93
N GLU A 575 -8.45 20.72 9.75
CA GLU A 575 -9.05 21.91 9.16
C GLU A 575 -10.35 22.32 9.87
N ASN A 576 -10.94 21.43 10.68
CA ASN A 576 -12.21 21.64 11.35
C ASN A 576 -12.07 21.70 12.89
N LEU A 577 -10.84 21.85 13.41
CA LEU A 577 -10.57 21.92 14.83
C LEU A 577 -10.64 23.38 15.33
N SER A 578 -11.50 23.65 16.31
CA SER A 578 -11.58 24.93 17.01
C SER A 578 -10.98 24.81 18.42
N PHE A 579 -10.21 25.81 18.82
CA PHE A 579 -9.62 25.91 20.14
C PHE A 579 -10.29 27.02 20.96
N VAL A 580 -10.85 26.67 22.11
CA VAL A 580 -11.48 27.62 23.05
C VAL A 580 -10.81 27.50 24.43
N SER A 581 -10.36 28.61 24.96
CA SER A 581 -9.72 28.66 26.28
C SER A 581 -10.23 29.81 27.13
N ASP A 582 -10.45 29.56 28.41
CA ASP A 582 -10.77 30.57 29.43
C ASP A 582 -9.65 30.80 30.45
N LEU A 583 -8.45 30.28 30.22
CA LEU A 583 -7.32 30.34 31.15
C LEU A 583 -6.91 31.76 31.53
N TYR A 584 -7.20 32.73 30.70
CA TYR A 584 -6.82 34.14 30.88
C TYR A 584 -8.03 35.08 31.01
N ALA A 585 -9.27 34.54 31.06
CA ALA A 585 -10.47 35.35 31.25
C ALA A 585 -10.46 35.97 32.66
N THR A 586 -10.67 37.26 32.73
CA THR A 586 -10.82 37.97 34.01
C THR A 586 -12.25 37.88 34.52
N ARG A 587 -12.42 37.97 35.86
CA ARG A 587 -13.74 37.85 36.52
C ARG A 587 -14.75 38.90 36.06
N ASP A 588 -14.25 40.04 35.55
CA ASP A 588 -15.08 41.16 35.07
C ASP A 588 -15.61 40.94 33.65
N GLU A 589 -14.93 40.16 32.80
CA GLU A 589 -15.37 39.76 31.46
C GLU A 589 -16.49 38.72 31.48
N GLU A 590 -16.67 38.03 32.62
CA GLU A 590 -17.70 37.01 32.84
C GLU A 590 -19.08 37.60 33.15
N LEU A 591 -19.14 38.85 33.61
CA LEU A 591 -20.34 39.51 34.12
C LEU A 591 -21.11 40.32 33.06
N CYS A 592 -20.66 40.38 31.83
CA CYS A 592 -21.30 41.17 30.78
C CYS A 592 -22.44 40.45 30.04
N ALA A 593 -23.40 39.87 30.74
CA ALA A 593 -24.65 39.48 30.16
C ALA A 593 -25.77 39.40 31.21
N ASP A 594 -26.14 40.56 31.74
CA ASP A 594 -27.45 40.71 32.38
C ASP A 594 -28.52 40.69 31.29
N ALA A 595 -28.96 39.48 30.88
CA ALA A 595 -30.29 39.31 30.29
C ALA A 595 -31.26 39.16 31.47
N PRO A 596 -32.32 39.97 31.53
CA PRO A 596 -33.29 39.85 32.61
C PRO A 596 -33.95 38.47 32.57
N HIS A 597 -34.02 37.78 33.71
CA HIS A 597 -34.84 36.60 33.88
C HIS A 597 -36.28 37.00 33.63
N ASP A 598 -36.90 36.44 32.60
CA ASP A 598 -38.31 36.60 32.37
C ASP A 598 -39.07 35.64 33.31
N PRO A 599 -39.86 36.16 34.27
CA PRO A 599 -40.63 35.32 35.19
C PRO A 599 -41.64 34.43 34.49
N GLU A 600 -42.15 34.84 33.30
CA GLU A 600 -43.10 34.04 32.52
C GLU A 600 -42.39 32.81 31.91
N ALA A 601 -41.10 32.90 31.57
CA ALA A 601 -40.32 31.77 31.07
C ALA A 601 -40.07 30.71 32.17
N ILE A 602 -40.11 31.07 33.44
CA ILE A 602 -39.94 30.15 34.58
C ILE A 602 -41.19 29.28 34.76
N GLU A 603 -42.37 29.90 34.74
CA GLU A 603 -43.65 29.20 34.90
C GLU A 603 -43.92 28.30 33.68
N GLU A 604 -43.55 28.73 32.50
CA GLU A 604 -43.65 27.97 31.27
C GLU A 604 -42.70 26.74 31.27
N TYR A 605 -41.48 26.85 31.80
CA TYR A 605 -40.56 25.74 31.97
C TYR A 605 -41.08 24.66 32.92
N GLU A 606 -41.63 25.02 34.07
CA GLU A 606 -42.17 24.06 35.03
C GLU A 606 -43.40 23.32 34.46
N ASN A 607 -44.20 23.95 33.62
CA ASN A 607 -45.30 23.33 32.90
C ASN A 607 -44.85 22.44 31.74
N GLU A 608 -43.73 22.76 31.06
CA GLU A 608 -43.19 21.96 29.96
C GLU A 608 -42.46 20.71 30.41
N LEU A 609 -41.90 20.64 31.66
CA LEU A 609 -41.25 19.48 32.21
C LEU A 609 -42.15 18.22 32.32
N GLU A 610 -43.43 18.36 32.31
CA GLU A 610 -44.38 17.25 32.29
C GLU A 610 -44.66 16.68 30.89
N VAL A 611 -44.03 17.25 29.84
CA VAL A 611 -44.27 16.90 28.43
C VAL A 611 -43.37 15.76 27.98
N ASN A 612 -43.82 14.98 27.01
CA ASN A 612 -43.08 13.82 26.54
C ASN A 612 -41.97 14.18 25.53
N ARG A 613 -41.05 13.24 25.29
CA ARG A 613 -39.92 13.38 24.34
C ARG A 613 -40.34 13.94 22.96
N ALA A 614 -41.55 13.60 22.46
CA ALA A 614 -42.00 14.06 21.14
C ALA A 614 -42.19 15.59 21.07
N HIS A 615 -42.55 16.23 22.20
CA HIS A 615 -42.62 17.68 22.30
C HIS A 615 -41.21 18.30 22.14
N TRP A 616 -40.24 17.78 22.87
CA TRP A 616 -38.86 18.25 22.80
C TRP A 616 -38.21 18.03 21.44
N GLU A 617 -38.51 16.93 20.77
CA GLU A 617 -38.08 16.69 19.37
C GLU A 617 -38.74 17.66 18.40
N ALA A 618 -39.96 18.11 18.65
CA ALA A 618 -40.62 19.14 17.86
C ALA A 618 -39.97 20.52 18.09
N MET A 619 -39.70 20.87 19.36
CA MET A 619 -39.01 22.11 19.73
C MET A 619 -37.58 22.13 19.15
N ALA A 620 -36.83 21.03 19.15
CA ALA A 620 -35.52 20.95 18.56
C ALA A 620 -35.50 21.34 17.08
N ARG A 621 -36.62 21.13 16.36
CA ARG A 621 -36.73 21.47 14.93
C ARG A 621 -37.26 22.90 14.71
N GLN A 622 -38.06 23.42 15.62
CA GLN A 622 -38.74 24.71 15.47
C GLN A 622 -37.96 25.85 16.12
N ASP A 623 -37.44 25.65 17.32
CA ASP A 623 -36.68 26.62 18.10
C ASP A 623 -35.55 25.93 18.91
N PRO A 624 -34.44 25.59 18.28
CA PRO A 624 -33.33 24.92 18.95
C PRO A 624 -32.67 25.78 20.03
N GLN A 625 -32.76 27.10 19.93
CA GLN A 625 -32.19 27.99 20.92
C GLN A 625 -32.98 27.97 22.22
N ARG A 626 -34.29 28.00 22.16
CA ARG A 626 -35.17 27.84 23.31
C ARG A 626 -34.99 26.46 23.96
N LEU A 627 -34.89 25.40 23.19
CA LEU A 627 -34.57 24.08 23.72
C LEU A 627 -33.20 24.05 24.44
N ARG A 628 -32.19 24.72 23.90
CA ARG A 628 -30.88 24.86 24.56
C ARG A 628 -31.00 25.51 25.93
N GLU A 629 -31.82 26.55 26.07
CA GLU A 629 -32.08 27.24 27.32
C GLU A 629 -32.78 26.33 28.37
N HIS A 630 -33.76 25.54 27.93
CA HIS A 630 -34.40 24.54 28.79
C HIS A 630 -33.41 23.46 29.28
N ILE A 631 -32.56 22.94 28.40
CA ILE A 631 -31.54 21.93 28.76
C ILE A 631 -30.51 22.52 29.73
N VAL A 632 -30.02 23.73 29.49
CA VAL A 632 -29.10 24.44 30.39
C VAL A 632 -29.72 24.59 31.78
N ARG A 633 -30.94 25.03 31.80
CA ARG A 633 -31.67 25.24 33.07
C ARG A 633 -31.90 23.93 33.83
N ALA A 634 -32.20 22.84 33.15
CA ALA A 634 -32.35 21.53 33.79
C ALA A 634 -31.05 21.02 34.44
N ILE A 635 -29.90 21.40 33.90
CA ILE A 635 -28.61 20.94 34.41
C ILE A 635 -28.04 21.84 35.49
N ILE A 636 -28.14 23.15 35.37
CA ILE A 636 -27.54 24.14 36.30
C ILE A 636 -28.51 25.08 36.99
N GLY A 637 -29.82 24.87 36.85
CA GLY A 637 -30.85 25.76 37.44
C GLY A 637 -30.80 27.16 36.83
N ASP A 638 -30.85 28.18 37.67
CA ASP A 638 -30.84 29.59 37.23
C ASP A 638 -29.43 30.11 36.85
N GLY A 639 -28.44 29.24 36.75
CA GLY A 639 -27.08 29.59 36.30
C GLY A 639 -27.02 29.96 34.83
N GLN A 640 -26.11 30.88 34.47
CA GLN A 640 -25.87 31.30 33.09
C GLN A 640 -24.59 30.64 32.52
N LEU A 641 -24.58 30.47 31.20
CA LEU A 641 -23.39 30.00 30.50
C LEU A 641 -22.32 31.09 30.49
N HIS A 642 -21.08 30.73 30.80
CA HIS A 642 -19.91 31.59 30.61
C HIS A 642 -19.61 31.78 29.11
N GLN A 643 -18.84 32.81 28.75
CA GLN A 643 -18.50 33.09 27.35
C GLN A 643 -17.82 31.89 26.68
N ALA A 644 -16.81 31.29 27.30
CA ALA A 644 -16.13 30.13 26.76
C ALA A 644 -17.08 28.91 26.55
N GLN A 645 -18.10 28.74 27.43
CA GLN A 645 -19.10 27.69 27.24
C GLN A 645 -19.98 27.98 26.03
N ARG A 646 -20.38 29.25 25.82
CA ARG A 646 -21.13 29.68 24.63
C ARG A 646 -20.32 29.42 23.37
N ASP A 647 -19.04 29.86 23.35
CA ASP A 647 -18.15 29.68 22.19
C ASP A 647 -17.94 28.20 21.84
N ILE A 648 -17.81 27.32 22.85
CA ILE A 648 -17.72 25.86 22.62
C ILE A 648 -19.01 25.35 21.97
N LEU A 649 -20.18 25.71 22.53
CA LEU A 649 -21.47 25.24 22.03
C LEU A 649 -21.74 25.75 20.61
N ASP A 650 -21.38 26.99 20.30
CA ASP A 650 -21.59 27.56 18.98
C ASP A 650 -20.67 26.91 17.93
N ASN A 651 -19.39 26.66 18.26
CA ASN A 651 -18.48 25.91 17.39
C ASN A 651 -18.94 24.45 17.18
N LEU A 652 -19.45 23.79 18.22
CA LEU A 652 -20.02 22.45 18.09
C LEU A 652 -21.30 22.46 17.22
N ALA A 653 -22.13 23.50 17.32
CA ALA A 653 -23.33 23.66 16.49
C ALA A 653 -22.99 23.86 15.00
N GLU A 654 -21.86 24.49 14.71
CA GLU A 654 -21.28 24.61 13.34
C GLU A 654 -20.67 23.31 12.82
N GLY A 655 -20.69 22.22 13.62
CA GLY A 655 -20.10 20.93 13.24
C GLY A 655 -18.59 20.85 13.35
N LYS A 656 -17.96 21.79 14.08
CA LYS A 656 -16.50 21.77 14.33
C LYS A 656 -16.13 20.82 15.45
N SER A 657 -14.94 20.25 15.38
CA SER A 657 -14.28 19.60 16.52
C SER A 657 -13.72 20.69 17.45
N VAL A 658 -13.90 20.55 18.76
CA VAL A 658 -13.51 21.59 19.71
C VAL A 658 -12.55 21.04 20.76
N LEU A 659 -11.39 21.68 20.92
CA LEU A 659 -10.51 21.50 22.06
C LEU A 659 -10.77 22.63 23.07
N GLY A 660 -11.50 22.31 24.15
CA GLY A 660 -11.84 23.27 25.21
C GLY A 660 -10.88 23.14 26.39
N VAL A 661 -10.16 24.21 26.71
CA VAL A 661 -9.27 24.29 27.88
C VAL A 661 -9.86 25.29 28.89
N MET A 662 -10.40 24.74 29.96
CA MET A 662 -11.07 25.52 31.01
C MET A 662 -10.51 25.17 32.38
N VAL A 663 -10.52 26.15 33.29
CA VAL A 663 -10.09 25.94 34.69
C VAL A 663 -11.03 24.93 35.38
N THR A 664 -10.51 24.15 36.30
CA THR A 664 -11.29 23.20 37.08
C THR A 664 -12.44 23.89 37.85
N GLY A 665 -13.61 23.30 37.80
CA GLY A 665 -14.84 23.85 38.42
C GLY A 665 -15.65 24.85 37.58
N ARG A 666 -15.21 25.14 36.35
CA ARG A 666 -15.87 26.07 35.44
C ARG A 666 -16.96 25.44 34.53
N GLY A 667 -17.45 24.27 34.91
CA GLY A 667 -18.55 23.62 34.21
C GLY A 667 -18.25 23.17 32.77
N LYS A 668 -17.05 22.64 32.49
CA LYS A 668 -16.68 22.03 31.19
C LYS A 668 -17.70 21.00 30.73
N SER A 669 -18.16 20.16 31.65
CA SER A 669 -19.08 19.04 31.36
C SER A 669 -20.43 19.53 30.83
N LEU A 670 -20.89 20.69 31.24
CA LEU A 670 -22.16 21.29 30.82
C LEU A 670 -22.21 21.43 29.28
N THR A 671 -21.13 21.88 28.65
CA THR A 671 -21.13 22.16 27.21
C THR A 671 -21.40 20.92 26.35
N PHE A 672 -20.73 19.79 26.64
CA PHE A 672 -20.98 18.59 25.86
C PHE A 672 -22.27 17.87 26.28
N GLN A 673 -22.74 18.03 27.51
CA GLN A 673 -24.03 17.48 27.95
C GLN A 673 -25.19 18.17 27.22
N VAL A 674 -25.17 19.50 27.13
CA VAL A 674 -26.14 20.28 26.35
C VAL A 674 -26.12 19.92 24.88
N HIS A 675 -24.93 19.88 24.27
CA HIS A 675 -24.80 19.54 22.84
C HIS A 675 -25.29 18.12 22.53
N ALA A 676 -24.92 17.12 23.35
CA ALA A 676 -25.35 15.74 23.17
C ALA A 676 -26.89 15.61 23.25
N THR A 677 -27.53 16.32 24.20
CA THR A 677 -29.00 16.34 24.34
C THR A 677 -29.65 16.96 23.11
N LEU A 678 -29.14 18.09 22.63
CA LEU A 678 -29.64 18.73 21.41
C LEU A 678 -29.54 17.80 20.20
N ARG A 679 -28.40 17.09 20.01
CA ARG A 679 -28.21 16.15 18.91
C ARG A 679 -29.14 14.95 19.00
N ALA A 680 -29.38 14.42 20.21
CA ALA A 680 -30.30 13.32 20.44
C ALA A 680 -31.74 13.68 20.07
N LEU A 681 -32.20 14.90 20.41
CA LEU A 681 -33.54 15.35 20.13
C LEU A 681 -33.75 15.86 18.70
N ALA A 682 -32.72 16.55 18.11
CA ALA A 682 -32.83 17.11 16.78
C ALA A 682 -32.65 16.10 15.66
N ALA A 683 -31.67 15.20 15.80
CA ALA A 683 -31.22 14.30 14.74
C ALA A 683 -31.27 12.81 15.13
N ARG A 684 -31.70 12.47 16.34
CA ARG A 684 -31.67 11.12 16.93
C ARG A 684 -30.27 10.50 16.90
N GLU A 685 -29.26 11.34 17.03
CA GLU A 685 -27.87 10.90 17.08
C GLU A 685 -27.46 10.51 18.50
N ALA A 686 -26.62 9.52 18.66
CA ALA A 686 -26.09 9.11 19.94
C ALA A 686 -24.73 9.77 20.22
N SER A 687 -24.41 9.94 21.50
CA SER A 687 -23.16 10.52 21.98
C SER A 687 -22.40 9.56 22.88
N LEU A 688 -21.07 9.61 22.84
CA LEU A 688 -20.17 8.79 23.63
C LEU A 688 -19.29 9.69 24.50
N PHE A 689 -19.37 9.52 25.84
CA PHE A 689 -18.54 10.26 26.80
C PHE A 689 -17.49 9.34 27.42
N VAL A 690 -16.22 9.71 27.26
CA VAL A 690 -15.07 8.95 27.71
C VAL A 690 -14.46 9.61 28.93
N TYR A 691 -14.49 8.91 30.05
CA TYR A 691 -13.98 9.40 31.33
C TYR A 691 -12.80 8.54 31.83
N PRO A 692 -11.76 9.15 32.39
CA PRO A 692 -10.54 8.43 32.83
C PRO A 692 -10.75 7.51 34.04
N LEU A 693 -11.77 7.76 34.84
CA LEU A 693 -12.01 7.04 36.10
C LEU A 693 -13.42 6.47 36.17
N ARG A 694 -13.57 5.20 36.52
CA ARG A 694 -14.87 4.51 36.68
C ARG A 694 -15.78 5.15 37.74
N ALA A 695 -15.20 5.61 38.86
CA ALA A 695 -15.96 6.31 39.90
C ALA A 695 -16.63 7.58 39.35
N LEU A 696 -15.95 8.31 38.47
CA LEU A 696 -16.47 9.50 37.81
C LEU A 696 -17.62 9.15 36.86
N ILE A 697 -17.54 8.01 36.19
CA ILE A 697 -18.63 7.55 35.29
C ILE A 697 -19.91 7.28 36.06
N ALA A 698 -19.83 6.63 37.22
CA ALA A 698 -21.01 6.31 38.02
C ALA A 698 -21.71 7.59 38.54
N ASP A 699 -20.94 8.54 39.02
CA ASP A 699 -21.39 9.84 39.49
C ASP A 699 -22.04 10.67 38.38
N GLN A 700 -21.32 10.81 37.26
CA GLN A 700 -21.83 11.56 36.10
C GLN A 700 -23.06 10.91 35.46
N ALA A 701 -23.11 9.58 35.39
CA ALA A 701 -24.30 8.89 34.89
C ALA A 701 -25.53 9.07 35.78
N PHE A 702 -25.34 9.12 37.09
CA PHE A 702 -26.46 9.39 38.03
C PHE A 702 -27.03 10.78 37.80
N HIS A 703 -26.18 11.82 37.80
CA HIS A 703 -26.61 13.19 37.60
C HIS A 703 -27.22 13.45 36.21
N LEU A 704 -26.63 12.86 35.16
CA LEU A 704 -27.18 12.97 33.79
C LEU A 704 -28.56 12.32 33.65
N ARG A 705 -28.76 11.14 34.25
CA ARG A 705 -30.07 10.47 34.19
C ARG A 705 -31.15 11.31 34.87
N GLU A 706 -30.82 11.94 36.00
CA GLU A 706 -31.73 12.79 36.75
C GLU A 706 -32.06 14.08 35.98
N ALA A 707 -31.04 14.80 35.54
CA ALA A 707 -31.19 16.08 34.85
C ALA A 707 -31.85 15.96 33.46
N LEU A 708 -31.60 14.87 32.74
CA LEU A 708 -32.09 14.70 31.36
C LEU A 708 -33.33 13.80 31.25
N ALA A 709 -33.82 13.23 32.37
CA ALA A 709 -35.08 12.45 32.39
C ALA A 709 -36.27 13.20 31.80
N PRO A 710 -36.49 14.50 32.08
CA PRO A 710 -37.63 15.26 31.54
C PRO A 710 -37.63 15.31 30.01
N PHE A 711 -36.46 15.25 29.38
CA PHE A 711 -36.29 15.28 27.93
C PHE A 711 -36.41 13.90 27.29
N GLY A 712 -36.61 12.84 28.08
CA GLY A 712 -36.69 11.46 27.61
C GLY A 712 -35.37 10.94 27.05
N ILE A 713 -34.24 11.43 27.55
CA ILE A 713 -32.85 11.00 27.15
C ILE A 713 -32.45 9.78 27.95
N THR A 714 -32.04 8.74 27.26
CA THR A 714 -31.59 7.48 27.88
C THR A 714 -30.06 7.44 27.96
N VAL A 715 -29.57 7.28 29.22
CA VAL A 715 -28.12 7.26 29.54
C VAL A 715 -27.72 5.88 30.03
N VAL A 716 -26.70 5.26 29.38
CA VAL A 716 -26.14 3.96 29.78
C VAL A 716 -24.65 4.08 30.15
N THR A 717 -24.19 3.12 30.94
CA THR A 717 -22.76 3.01 31.27
C THR A 717 -22.21 1.70 30.68
N LEU A 718 -21.07 1.79 29.98
CA LEU A 718 -20.37 0.67 29.39
C LEU A 718 -18.93 0.65 29.88
N THR A 719 -18.59 -0.30 30.72
CA THR A 719 -17.25 -0.45 31.30
C THR A 719 -16.79 -1.91 31.21
N GLY A 720 -15.54 -2.18 31.62
CA GLY A 720 -15.03 -3.54 31.68
C GLY A 720 -15.79 -4.48 32.62
N GLU A 721 -16.57 -3.92 33.54
CA GLU A 721 -17.40 -4.68 34.49
C GLU A 721 -18.81 -5.00 33.98
N SER A 722 -19.24 -4.34 32.89
CA SER A 722 -20.54 -4.60 32.26
C SER A 722 -20.62 -6.04 31.78
N THR A 723 -21.73 -6.72 32.07
CA THR A 723 -21.99 -8.09 31.63
C THR A 723 -22.19 -8.17 30.11
N VAL A 724 -22.09 -9.35 29.56
CA VAL A 724 -22.30 -9.58 28.11
C VAL A 724 -23.71 -9.16 27.68
N ASP A 725 -24.72 -9.40 28.52
CA ASP A 725 -26.11 -9.02 28.20
C ASP A 725 -26.35 -7.52 28.30
N GLU A 726 -25.78 -6.83 29.28
CA GLU A 726 -25.79 -5.37 29.35
C GLU A 726 -25.13 -4.72 28.15
N ARG A 727 -23.97 -5.25 27.73
CA ARG A 727 -23.28 -4.76 26.52
C ARG A 727 -24.14 -4.95 25.28
N ARG A 728 -24.73 -6.13 25.10
CA ARG A 728 -25.60 -6.43 23.97
C ARG A 728 -26.81 -5.51 23.93
N GLN A 729 -27.47 -5.29 25.07
CA GLN A 729 -28.63 -4.38 25.16
C GLN A 729 -28.22 -2.94 24.88
N ALA A 730 -27.12 -2.47 25.43
CA ALA A 730 -26.65 -1.10 25.22
C ALA A 730 -26.28 -0.84 23.76
N PHE A 731 -25.53 -1.75 23.09
CA PHE A 731 -25.20 -1.59 21.68
C PHE A 731 -26.44 -1.71 20.77
N ALA A 732 -27.36 -2.59 21.08
CA ALA A 732 -28.63 -2.66 20.38
C ALA A 732 -29.41 -1.36 20.53
N GLY A 733 -29.48 -0.82 21.76
CA GLY A 733 -30.16 0.44 22.05
C GLY A 733 -29.48 1.67 21.39
N LEU A 734 -28.16 1.69 21.29
CA LEU A 734 -27.45 2.71 20.51
C LEU A 734 -27.79 2.63 19.02
N ALA A 735 -27.96 1.41 18.49
CA ALA A 735 -28.28 1.21 17.08
C ALA A 735 -29.75 1.52 16.74
N ASP A 736 -30.69 1.12 17.58
CA ASP A 736 -32.13 1.30 17.34
C ASP A 736 -32.67 2.65 17.82
N GLY A 737 -31.94 3.39 18.66
CA GLY A 737 -32.28 4.71 19.15
C GLY A 737 -33.01 4.71 20.48
N SER A 738 -33.01 3.62 21.21
CA SER A 738 -33.50 3.57 22.60
C SER A 738 -32.42 4.02 23.62
N VAL A 739 -31.18 4.20 23.20
CA VAL A 739 -30.09 4.78 23.99
C VAL A 739 -29.51 6.00 23.24
N ASP A 740 -29.38 7.12 23.96
CA ASP A 740 -28.89 8.39 23.41
C ASP A 740 -27.48 8.75 23.85
N ILE A 741 -27.11 8.44 25.10
CA ILE A 741 -25.78 8.77 25.64
C ILE A 741 -25.17 7.51 26.29
N ALA A 742 -23.96 7.17 25.90
CA ALA A 742 -23.18 6.13 26.55
C ALA A 742 -21.95 6.73 27.26
N LEU A 743 -21.73 6.38 28.53
CA LEU A 743 -20.51 6.74 29.27
C LEU A 743 -19.59 5.53 29.32
N THR A 744 -18.31 5.74 29.07
CA THR A 744 -17.34 4.65 28.99
C THR A 744 -15.95 5.07 29.51
N THR A 745 -15.05 4.07 29.66
CA THR A 745 -13.63 4.31 29.94
C THR A 745 -12.81 4.24 28.65
N PRO A 746 -11.61 4.86 28.62
CA PRO A 746 -10.71 4.74 27.46
C PRO A 746 -10.38 3.28 27.12
N GLU A 747 -10.17 2.43 28.13
CA GLU A 747 -9.87 1.03 27.96
C GLU A 747 -11.05 0.27 27.33
N PHE A 748 -12.26 0.56 27.74
CA PHE A 748 -13.46 -0.05 27.14
C PHE A 748 -13.69 0.44 25.72
N LEU A 749 -13.51 1.74 25.47
CA LEU A 749 -13.59 2.32 24.14
C LEU A 749 -12.56 1.70 23.20
N ALA A 750 -11.29 1.63 23.63
CA ALA A 750 -10.23 1.00 22.81
C ALA A 750 -10.56 -0.45 22.41
N TRP A 751 -11.33 -1.15 23.25
CA TRP A 751 -11.74 -2.54 23.00
C TRP A 751 -13.01 -2.68 22.15
N HIS A 752 -13.86 -1.66 22.09
CA HIS A 752 -15.20 -1.72 21.50
C HIS A 752 -15.50 -0.55 20.54
N ALA A 753 -14.48 0.20 20.09
CA ALA A 753 -14.69 1.35 19.21
C ALA A 753 -15.47 0.98 17.95
N ASP A 754 -15.13 -0.16 17.34
CA ASP A 754 -15.85 -0.67 16.16
C ASP A 754 -17.32 -0.98 16.48
N SER A 755 -17.62 -1.51 17.67
CA SER A 755 -19.00 -1.75 18.09
C SER A 755 -19.79 -0.46 18.22
N PHE A 756 -19.18 0.61 18.75
CA PHE A 756 -19.80 1.93 18.79
C PHE A 756 -20.01 2.52 17.39
N ALA A 757 -18.99 2.44 16.52
CA ALA A 757 -19.08 2.90 15.14
C ALA A 757 -20.13 2.14 14.34
N TYR A 758 -20.24 0.83 14.53
CA TYR A 758 -21.19 -0.04 13.84
C TYR A 758 -22.66 0.33 14.13
N THR A 759 -22.95 0.97 15.28
CA THR A 759 -24.31 1.46 15.58
C THR A 759 -24.80 2.48 14.55
N GLY A 760 -23.89 3.13 13.82
CA GLY A 760 -24.16 4.16 12.82
C GLY A 760 -24.71 5.48 13.39
N ARG A 761 -25.12 5.48 14.68
CA ARG A 761 -25.78 6.63 15.35
C ARG A 761 -24.84 7.44 16.25
N VAL A 762 -23.73 6.87 16.72
CA VAL A 762 -22.73 7.62 17.49
C VAL A 762 -22.04 8.62 16.56
N LYS A 763 -22.35 9.91 16.73
CA LYS A 763 -21.83 11.01 15.91
C LYS A 763 -21.07 12.08 16.71
N PHE A 764 -21.13 11.99 18.03
CA PHE A 764 -20.46 12.92 18.92
C PHE A 764 -19.70 12.14 19.98
N VAL A 765 -18.39 12.40 20.07
CA VAL A 765 -17.50 11.76 21.05
C VAL A 765 -16.82 12.83 21.88
N VAL A 766 -16.85 12.65 23.19
CA VAL A 766 -16.22 13.55 24.16
C VAL A 766 -15.15 12.79 24.91
N VAL A 767 -13.94 13.33 24.98
CA VAL A 767 -12.88 12.84 25.84
C VAL A 767 -12.66 13.87 26.95
N ASP A 768 -13.17 13.57 28.12
CA ASP A 768 -12.95 14.44 29.29
C ASP A 768 -11.57 14.17 29.89
N GLU A 769 -10.95 15.21 30.47
CA GLU A 769 -9.58 15.17 30.97
C GLU A 769 -8.57 14.76 29.90
N ALA A 770 -8.71 15.30 28.70
CA ALA A 770 -7.90 14.96 27.52
C ALA A 770 -6.37 15.17 27.72
N HIS A 771 -5.95 15.89 28.80
CA HIS A 771 -4.54 16.01 29.17
C HIS A 771 -3.88 14.67 29.53
N HIS A 772 -4.67 13.64 29.80
CA HIS A 772 -4.16 12.26 29.96
C HIS A 772 -3.79 11.60 28.60
N VAL A 773 -4.27 12.14 27.49
CA VAL A 773 -3.93 11.70 26.13
C VAL A 773 -2.55 12.26 25.78
N GLY A 774 -1.51 11.48 25.80
CA GLY A 774 -0.14 11.93 25.49
C GLY A 774 0.81 12.07 26.67
N LEU A 775 0.33 11.99 27.90
CA LEU A 775 1.18 11.89 29.10
C LEU A 775 1.43 10.45 29.54
N ALA A 776 1.04 9.46 28.75
CA ALA A 776 1.26 8.05 29.00
C ALA A 776 2.77 7.74 29.00
N ARG A 777 3.40 7.78 30.17
CA ARG A 777 4.68 7.10 30.36
C ARG A 777 4.46 5.61 30.14
N ALA A 778 5.44 4.94 29.51
CA ALA A 778 5.40 3.51 29.25
C ALA A 778 4.88 2.75 30.49
N GLY A 779 3.75 2.04 30.33
CA GLY A 779 3.08 1.25 31.37
C GLY A 779 1.94 1.93 32.14
N GLN A 780 1.59 3.20 31.88
CA GLN A 780 0.43 3.86 32.49
C GLN A 780 -0.54 4.37 31.41
N ARG A 781 -1.69 3.68 31.25
CA ARG A 781 -2.82 4.05 30.39
C ARG A 781 -2.53 4.13 28.89
N GLU A 782 -1.96 3.08 28.34
CA GLU A 782 -1.79 2.88 26.89
C GLU A 782 -3.09 3.06 26.10
N ALA A 783 -4.25 2.87 26.73
CA ALA A 783 -5.56 2.98 26.10
C ALA A 783 -5.93 4.39 25.59
N TYR A 784 -5.22 5.45 26.01
CA TYR A 784 -5.39 6.80 25.42
C TYR A 784 -4.47 7.06 24.22
N ALA A 785 -3.48 6.20 24.01
CA ALA A 785 -2.52 6.34 22.91
C ALA A 785 -2.90 5.47 21.68
N THR A 786 -3.83 4.56 21.86
CA THR A 786 -4.43 3.72 20.83
C THR A 786 -5.78 4.26 20.38
#